data_72ecc53ff48fa459ca9df63d48bae641
#
_entry.id   72ecc53ff48fa459ca9df63d48bae641
#
_cell.length_a   1.000
_cell.length_b   1.000
_cell.length_c   1.000
_cell.angle_alpha   90.00
_cell.angle_beta   90.00
_cell.angle_gamma   90.00
#
_symmetry.space_group_name_H-M   'P 1'
#
loop_
_entity.id
_entity.type
_entity.pdbx_description
1 polymer ?
#
loop_
_entity_poly.entity_id
_entity_poly.type
_entity_poly.pdbx_seq_one_letter_code
_entity_poly.pdbx_strand_id
1 'polypeptide(L)'
;MAVPASRPAALRRPRLPLLLLLPPPPPGPARPGPRPRSSGPPAMQPQPSARGWLTGLRFDNRALRALPVEEPPPGGDPAPRPVPGACFSRVRPSPLREPRLVALSAPALALLGLGPPPPPGAGPESEEEEPEQEGAGAGAPRPRRRRRAGSGAEAELELYFSGNALLPGSEPAAHCYCGHQFGSFAGQLGDGAAMYLGEVVGLDGQRWELQLKGAGLTPFSRQADGRKVLRSSIREFLCSEAMFHLGIPTTRAGSCVTSESKVIRDIYYDGNPKYENCAVVLRIASTFLRFGSFEIFKPPDEHTGRKGPSVGRNDIRIQMLDYVISSFYPEIQATFAENSVQRNAAFFREVTRRTARLVADWQCVGFCHGVLNTDNMSIVGLTIDYGPFGFMDRYDPDHICNSSDASGRYAYNKQPEVCKWNLLKLAEALVPELPLELSEPILEEYDAEFEKHYLHKMRQKLGLIGLELEDDRQLVSSLLETMHLTGADFTNTFYLLSSFPVAPEPTQGAHFLDQLAQQCASLEELKLAFRPQMDPRQLSMMLMLAQSNPQLFALIGTKASINKELERIEQSSKLQHLSATELISRNRDRWEAWLQTYRARLERDMQSVSTTDTWKVERVGVMRSNNPKYVLRNYIAQNAIEAAEQGDFSEVRRVLKLLEKPYREEQEEDVVGVPEAMESGAVASGSGSSHPSYSRKPPLWAAELCVTXSS
;
A
#
# COMPACT_ATOMS: atom_id res chain seq x y z
N MET A 1 10.77 -37.63 -51.61
CA MET A 1 11.90 -36.91 -52.23
C MET A 1 12.01 -35.55 -51.52
N ALA A 2 13.02 -35.41 -50.66
CA ALA A 2 13.24 -34.18 -49.89
C ALA A 2 14.45 -33.43 -50.43
N VAL A 3 14.30 -32.14 -50.65
CA VAL A 3 15.37 -31.24 -51.09
C VAL A 3 15.89 -30.48 -49.87
N PRO A 4 17.19 -30.46 -49.62
CA PRO A 4 17.70 -29.71 -48.44
C PRO A 4 17.87 -28.22 -48.74
N ALA A 5 17.54 -27.39 -47.74
CA ALA A 5 17.68 -25.94 -47.80
C ALA A 5 19.11 -25.53 -47.38
N SER A 6 19.70 -24.63 -48.13
CA SER A 6 21.04 -24.10 -47.90
C SER A 6 21.04 -22.91 -46.96
N ARG A 7 22.00 -22.86 -46.04
CA ARG A 7 22.24 -21.73 -45.12
C ARG A 7 23.01 -20.60 -45.82
N PRO A 8 22.69 -19.34 -45.57
CA PRO A 8 23.53 -18.24 -46.05
C PRO A 8 24.70 -17.93 -45.11
N ALA A 9 25.80 -17.48 -45.68
CA ALA A 9 27.07 -17.21 -45.02
C ALA A 9 27.06 -15.88 -44.24
N ALA A 10 27.74 -15.89 -43.10
CA ALA A 10 27.86 -14.72 -42.22
C ALA A 10 28.87 -13.70 -42.76
N LEU A 11 28.45 -12.46 -42.91
CA LEU A 11 29.33 -11.35 -43.29
C LEU A 11 29.99 -10.75 -42.01
N ARG A 12 31.33 -10.75 -42.06
CA ARG A 12 32.16 -10.11 -41.02
C ARG A 12 32.17 -8.59 -41.20
N ARG A 13 31.93 -7.83 -40.15
CA ARG A 13 32.09 -6.36 -40.12
C ARG A 13 33.52 -6.00 -39.71
N PRO A 14 34.13 -4.96 -40.30
CA PRO A 14 35.47 -4.52 -39.89
C PRO A 14 35.42 -3.66 -38.63
N ARG A 15 36.43 -3.81 -37.77
CA ARG A 15 36.59 -3.02 -36.53
C ARG A 15 37.30 -1.69 -36.86
N LEU A 16 36.72 -0.60 -36.42
CA LEU A 16 37.36 0.74 -36.43
C LEU A 16 37.93 1.03 -35.03
N PRO A 17 39.11 1.66 -34.92
CA PRO A 17 39.69 1.97 -33.60
C PRO A 17 39.03 3.17 -32.95
N LEU A 18 38.80 3.02 -31.66
CA LEU A 18 38.25 4.09 -30.77
C LEU A 18 39.39 5.02 -30.36
N LEU A 19 39.34 6.25 -30.78
CA LEU A 19 40.18 7.31 -30.22
C LEU A 19 39.47 7.91 -29.00
N LEU A 20 40.09 7.70 -27.85
CA LEU A 20 39.62 8.26 -26.56
C LEU A 20 40.01 9.74 -26.47
N LEU A 21 39.01 10.62 -26.56
CA LEU A 21 39.16 12.04 -26.19
C LEU A 21 38.61 12.24 -24.79
N LEU A 22 39.54 12.47 -23.85
CA LEU A 22 39.19 12.83 -22.46
C LEU A 22 38.89 14.33 -22.38
N PRO A 23 37.81 14.73 -21.68
CA PRO A 23 37.56 16.15 -21.47
C PRO A 23 38.54 16.78 -20.44
N PRO A 24 38.81 18.06 -20.50
CA PRO A 24 39.71 18.73 -19.56
C PRO A 24 39.09 18.79 -18.15
N PRO A 25 39.92 18.86 -17.11
CA PRO A 25 39.42 18.95 -15.73
C PRO A 25 38.77 20.31 -15.45
N PRO A 26 37.77 20.34 -14.54
CA PRO A 26 37.11 21.60 -14.17
C PRO A 26 38.03 22.51 -13.37
N PRO A 27 37.84 23.83 -13.44
CA PRO A 27 38.64 24.78 -12.67
C PRO A 27 38.34 24.68 -11.16
N GLY A 28 39.38 24.80 -10.34
CA GLY A 28 39.29 24.71 -8.89
C GLY A 28 38.47 25.87 -8.28
N PRO A 29 37.95 25.65 -7.05
CA PRO A 29 37.11 26.66 -6.40
C PRO A 29 37.91 27.94 -6.02
N ALA A 30 37.32 29.09 -6.34
CA ALA A 30 37.88 30.38 -5.97
C ALA A 30 37.75 30.61 -4.45
N ARG A 31 38.79 31.20 -3.85
CA ARG A 31 38.80 31.56 -2.43
C ARG A 31 37.78 32.69 -2.16
N PRO A 32 36.97 32.55 -1.08
CA PRO A 32 36.02 33.61 -0.73
C PRO A 32 36.74 34.84 -0.12
N GLY A 33 36.42 36.04 -0.62
CA GLY A 33 36.84 37.27 -0.04
C GLY A 33 36.03 37.65 1.20
N PRO A 34 36.52 38.61 2.02
CA PRO A 34 35.85 38.95 3.27
C PRO A 34 34.51 39.66 3.02
N ARG A 35 33.47 39.17 3.71
CA ARG A 35 32.13 39.76 3.66
C ARG A 35 32.03 41.03 4.47
N PRO A 36 31.35 42.07 3.96
CA PRO A 36 31.06 43.25 4.79
C PRO A 36 29.90 42.90 5.77
N ARG A 37 30.05 43.35 6.99
CA ARG A 37 29.00 43.24 8.01
C ARG A 37 27.89 44.28 7.71
N SER A 38 26.70 43.80 7.39
CA SER A 38 25.52 44.67 7.32
C SER A 38 24.65 44.34 8.57
N SER A 39 24.53 45.33 9.42
CA SER A 39 23.58 45.29 10.53
C SER A 39 22.20 45.70 10.01
N GLY A 40 21.41 44.69 9.62
CA GLY A 40 20.00 44.91 9.36
C GLY A 40 19.17 44.70 10.64
N PRO A 41 18.00 45.34 10.76
CA PRO A 41 17.16 45.17 11.92
C PRO A 41 16.68 43.70 12.05
N PRO A 42 16.50 43.18 13.29
CA PRO A 42 16.07 41.81 13.45
C PRO A 42 14.73 41.59 12.77
N ALA A 43 14.64 40.52 11.99
CA ALA A 43 13.40 40.12 11.35
C ALA A 43 12.34 39.86 12.44
N MET A 44 11.24 40.56 12.36
CA MET A 44 10.06 40.33 13.23
C MET A 44 9.60 38.89 13.01
N GLN A 45 9.64 38.13 14.07
CA GLN A 45 8.98 36.81 14.08
C GLN A 45 7.49 37.05 13.85
N PRO A 46 6.87 36.33 12.92
CA PRO A 46 5.42 36.48 12.76
C PRO A 46 4.73 36.09 14.04
N GLN A 47 3.93 37.00 14.57
CA GLN A 47 3.09 36.71 15.73
C GLN A 47 2.10 35.59 15.37
N PRO A 48 1.86 34.63 16.25
CA PRO A 48 0.86 33.62 16.00
C PRO A 48 -0.49 34.31 15.79
N SER A 49 -1.02 34.15 14.59
CA SER A 49 -2.35 34.64 14.26
C SER A 49 -3.36 33.89 15.14
N ALA A 50 -4.48 34.53 15.46
CA ALA A 50 -5.58 33.95 16.26
C ALA A 50 -6.32 32.83 15.49
N ARG A 51 -5.65 32.16 14.54
CA ARG A 51 -6.21 31.03 13.78
C ARG A 51 -6.02 29.75 14.59
N GLY A 52 -7.01 28.90 14.51
CA GLY A 52 -6.94 27.58 15.12
C GLY A 52 -5.84 26.72 14.48
N TRP A 53 -5.52 25.63 15.14
CA TRP A 53 -4.43 24.72 14.73
C TRP A 53 -4.58 24.25 13.28
N LEU A 54 -5.77 23.76 12.88
CA LEU A 54 -6.02 23.27 11.52
C LEU A 54 -6.40 24.38 10.53
N THR A 55 -7.07 25.42 11.00
CA THR A 55 -7.53 26.51 10.12
C THR A 55 -6.38 27.38 9.57
N GLY A 56 -5.17 27.16 10.08
CA GLY A 56 -3.96 27.79 9.58
C GLY A 56 -3.32 27.13 8.37
N LEU A 57 -3.85 26.00 7.88
CA LEU A 57 -3.32 25.30 6.71
C LEU A 57 -3.34 26.20 5.48
N ARG A 58 -2.25 26.16 4.71
CA ARG A 58 -2.05 27.07 3.55
C ARG A 58 -2.45 26.32 2.26
N PHE A 59 -3.71 26.47 1.85
CA PHE A 59 -4.22 25.88 0.61
C PHE A 59 -3.79 26.72 -0.60
N ASP A 60 -3.36 26.02 -1.65
CA ASP A 60 -3.10 26.56 -2.98
C ASP A 60 -3.45 25.47 -4.00
N ASN A 61 -4.66 25.53 -4.53
CA ASN A 61 -5.32 24.42 -5.24
C ASN A 61 -4.94 24.41 -6.72
N ARG A 62 -3.67 24.13 -6.99
CA ARG A 62 -3.04 24.16 -8.32
C ARG A 62 -3.74 23.22 -9.30
N ALA A 63 -4.05 21.99 -8.91
CA ALA A 63 -4.69 21.02 -9.80
C ALA A 63 -6.06 21.50 -10.28
N LEU A 64 -6.85 22.10 -9.37
CA LEU A 64 -8.20 22.57 -9.70
C LEU A 64 -8.18 23.82 -10.60
N ARG A 65 -7.07 24.59 -10.60
CA ARG A 65 -6.88 25.72 -11.54
C ARG A 65 -6.37 25.24 -12.90
N ALA A 66 -5.57 24.19 -12.92
CA ALA A 66 -4.89 23.71 -14.12
C ALA A 66 -5.72 22.75 -14.98
N LEU A 67 -6.65 22.01 -14.36
CA LEU A 67 -7.42 20.96 -15.01
C LEU A 67 -8.91 21.33 -15.02
N PRO A 68 -9.70 20.86 -16.03
CA PRO A 68 -11.13 21.17 -16.10
C PRO A 68 -11.88 20.65 -14.89
N VAL A 69 -12.68 21.51 -14.28
CA VAL A 69 -13.55 21.20 -13.14
C VAL A 69 -15.01 21.45 -13.55
N GLU A 70 -15.86 20.44 -13.35
CA GLU A 70 -17.28 20.60 -13.59
C GLU A 70 -17.95 21.27 -12.39
N GLU A 71 -18.74 22.31 -12.68
CA GLU A 71 -19.62 22.94 -11.70
C GLU A 71 -21.01 22.35 -11.87
N PRO A 72 -21.53 21.59 -10.89
CA PRO A 72 -22.88 21.02 -11.00
C PRO A 72 -23.93 22.13 -10.98
N PRO A 73 -25.11 21.87 -11.58
CA PRO A 73 -26.20 22.85 -11.58
C PRO A 73 -26.61 23.24 -10.15
N PRO A 74 -27.05 24.48 -9.93
CA PRO A 74 -27.52 24.91 -8.61
C PRO A 74 -28.61 23.95 -8.07
N GLY A 75 -28.41 23.45 -6.84
CA GLY A 75 -29.32 22.47 -6.25
C GLY A 75 -29.23 21.08 -6.85
N GLY A 76 -28.18 20.82 -7.63
CA GLY A 76 -27.96 19.51 -8.25
C GLY A 76 -27.79 18.39 -7.23
N ASP A 77 -28.48 17.30 -7.50
CA ASP A 77 -28.40 16.06 -6.73
C ASP A 77 -26.97 15.49 -6.88
N PRO A 78 -26.32 15.03 -5.79
CA PRO A 78 -25.03 14.32 -5.92
C PRO A 78 -25.16 12.93 -6.53
N ALA A 79 -26.29 12.60 -7.12
CA ALA A 79 -26.56 11.29 -7.73
C ALA A 79 -25.53 10.94 -8.81
N PRO A 80 -25.18 9.66 -8.92
CA PRO A 80 -24.25 9.20 -9.95
C PRO A 80 -24.70 9.53 -11.36
N ARG A 81 -23.77 10.01 -12.18
CA ARG A 81 -24.02 10.43 -13.56
C ARG A 81 -22.71 10.51 -14.34
N PRO A 82 -22.77 10.49 -15.67
CA PRO A 82 -21.59 10.77 -16.48
C PRO A 82 -21.09 12.21 -16.26
N VAL A 83 -19.77 12.38 -16.30
CA VAL A 83 -19.12 13.69 -16.14
C VAL A 83 -18.18 13.90 -17.34
N PRO A 84 -18.72 14.30 -18.51
CA PRO A 84 -17.90 14.53 -19.68
C PRO A 84 -17.15 15.86 -19.60
N GLY A 85 -15.96 15.91 -20.20
CA GLY A 85 -15.20 17.13 -20.40
C GLY A 85 -14.56 17.68 -19.14
N ALA A 86 -14.38 16.86 -18.08
CA ALA A 86 -13.82 17.34 -16.83
C ALA A 86 -12.95 16.27 -16.16
N CYS A 87 -11.97 16.75 -15.37
CA CYS A 87 -11.12 15.90 -14.53
C CYS A 87 -11.64 15.83 -13.10
N PHE A 88 -12.45 16.78 -12.67
CA PHE A 88 -13.04 16.88 -11.34
C PHE A 88 -14.47 17.36 -11.44
N SER A 89 -15.29 17.00 -10.46
CA SER A 89 -16.63 17.57 -10.27
C SER A 89 -16.73 18.11 -8.84
N ARG A 90 -17.25 19.35 -8.68
CA ARG A 90 -17.42 19.95 -7.35
C ARG A 90 -18.41 19.11 -6.52
N VAL A 91 -18.07 18.91 -5.25
CA VAL A 91 -18.87 18.12 -4.30
C VAL A 91 -18.89 18.80 -2.93
N ARG A 92 -19.72 18.29 -2.05
CA ARG A 92 -19.75 18.69 -0.63
C ARG A 92 -19.78 17.45 0.25
N PRO A 93 -18.95 17.40 1.29
CA PRO A 93 -19.04 16.32 2.27
C PRO A 93 -20.41 16.29 2.95
N SER A 94 -20.89 15.10 3.24
CA SER A 94 -22.13 14.87 4.00
C SER A 94 -21.77 14.71 5.46
N PRO A 95 -22.46 15.42 6.38
CA PRO A 95 -22.08 15.36 7.79
C PRO A 95 -22.35 14.00 8.43
N LEU A 96 -21.54 13.69 9.44
CA LEU A 96 -21.62 12.47 10.25
C LEU A 96 -22.03 12.82 11.67
N ARG A 97 -22.79 11.92 12.32
CA ARG A 97 -23.22 12.13 13.71
C ARG A 97 -22.08 11.79 14.68
N GLU A 98 -21.86 12.69 15.64
CA GLU A 98 -20.90 12.50 16.75
C GLU A 98 -19.56 11.92 16.27
N PRO A 99 -18.82 12.66 15.43
CA PRO A 99 -17.52 12.15 14.97
C PRO A 99 -16.54 12.03 16.13
N ARG A 100 -15.73 10.98 16.13
CA ARG A 100 -14.75 10.70 17.18
C ARG A 100 -13.41 10.29 16.55
N LEU A 101 -12.34 10.90 17.04
CA LEU A 101 -10.99 10.57 16.57
C LEU A 101 -10.59 9.17 17.03
N VAL A 102 -10.27 8.29 16.09
CA VAL A 102 -9.72 6.96 16.36
C VAL A 102 -8.21 7.08 16.59
N ALA A 103 -7.51 7.68 15.63
CA ALA A 103 -6.06 7.84 15.69
C ALA A 103 -5.61 8.91 14.69
N LEU A 104 -4.42 9.44 14.94
CA LEU A 104 -3.75 10.35 14.02
C LEU A 104 -2.29 9.93 13.84
N SER A 105 -1.73 10.29 12.67
CA SER A 105 -0.31 10.11 12.41
C SER A 105 0.38 11.48 12.48
N ALA A 106 1.12 11.70 13.55
CA ALA A 106 1.87 12.96 13.71
C ALA A 106 2.89 13.17 12.58
N PRO A 107 3.65 12.14 12.15
CA PRO A 107 4.57 12.33 11.01
C PRO A 107 3.86 12.72 9.70
N ALA A 108 2.67 12.18 9.45
CA ALA A 108 1.90 12.52 8.25
C ALA A 108 1.37 13.95 8.32
N LEU A 109 0.82 14.36 9.47
CA LEU A 109 0.32 15.73 9.65
C LEU A 109 1.44 16.76 9.60
N ALA A 110 2.65 16.40 10.03
CA ALA A 110 3.83 17.27 9.95
C ALA A 110 4.15 17.68 8.50
N LEU A 111 3.82 16.84 7.50
CA LEU A 111 4.00 17.20 6.08
C LEU A 111 3.22 18.46 5.71
N LEU A 112 2.09 18.69 6.38
CA LEU A 112 1.21 19.82 6.10
C LEU A 112 1.63 21.11 6.84
N GLY A 113 2.70 21.03 7.64
CA GLY A 113 3.17 22.13 8.45
C GLY A 113 2.51 22.17 9.83
N LEU A 114 1.84 21.08 10.24
CA LEU A 114 1.20 20.98 11.55
C LEU A 114 2.19 20.39 12.55
N GLY A 115 2.45 21.12 13.62
CA GLY A 115 3.19 20.61 14.78
C GLY A 115 2.32 19.66 15.59
N PRO A 116 2.83 19.17 16.73
CA PRO A 116 2.01 18.34 17.61
C PRO A 116 0.75 19.09 18.02
N PRO A 117 -0.36 18.38 18.22
CA PRO A 117 -1.59 19.06 18.64
C PRO A 117 -1.39 19.80 19.97
N PRO A 118 -1.93 21.02 20.10
CA PRO A 118 -1.76 21.79 21.33
C PRO A 118 -2.37 21.04 22.53
N PRO A 119 -1.77 21.18 23.72
CA PRO A 119 -2.29 20.51 24.90
C PRO A 119 -3.68 21.02 25.29
N PRO A 120 -4.45 20.21 26.01
CA PRO A 120 -5.78 20.64 26.47
C PRO A 120 -5.69 21.95 27.27
N GLY A 121 -6.53 22.92 26.95
CA GLY A 121 -6.62 24.19 27.67
C GLY A 121 -5.73 25.32 27.12
N ALA A 122 -5.06 25.11 25.98
CA ALA A 122 -4.18 26.11 25.36
C ALA A 122 -4.91 27.08 24.41
N GLY A 123 -6.26 27.07 24.38
CA GLY A 123 -7.03 28.00 23.54
C GLY A 123 -7.29 29.32 24.26
N PRO A 124 -7.63 30.41 23.54
CA PRO A 124 -8.02 31.66 24.18
C PRO A 124 -9.27 31.43 25.02
N GLU A 125 -9.18 31.83 26.27
CA GLU A 125 -10.33 31.80 27.17
C GLU A 125 -11.39 32.77 26.63
N SER A 126 -12.47 32.21 26.09
CA SER A 126 -13.64 33.03 25.77
C SER A 126 -14.43 33.21 27.06
N GLU A 127 -14.33 34.36 27.63
CA GLU A 127 -15.24 34.78 28.72
C GLU A 127 -16.62 34.97 28.10
N GLU A 128 -17.43 33.92 28.10
CA GLU A 128 -18.86 34.07 27.87
C GLU A 128 -19.55 34.06 29.25
N GLU A 129 -19.87 35.23 29.73
CA GLU A 129 -20.78 35.39 30.87
C GLU A 129 -22.19 35.00 30.40
N GLU A 130 -22.72 33.88 30.88
CA GLU A 130 -24.13 33.55 30.71
C GLU A 130 -24.95 34.26 31.76
N PRO A 131 -26.04 34.96 31.39
CA PRO A 131 -26.94 35.54 32.39
C PRO A 131 -27.77 34.44 33.03
N GLU A 132 -27.79 34.43 34.37
CA GLU A 132 -28.64 33.55 35.18
C GLU A 132 -30.10 33.90 34.93
N GLN A 133 -30.89 32.96 34.44
CA GLN A 133 -32.35 33.06 34.51
C GLN A 133 -32.89 31.95 35.39
N GLU A 134 -33.48 32.36 36.50
CA GLU A 134 -34.25 31.48 37.38
C GLU A 134 -35.63 31.18 36.77
N GLY A 135 -35.94 29.90 36.66
CA GLY A 135 -37.26 29.44 36.24
C GLY A 135 -37.53 28.01 36.68
N ALA A 136 -38.41 27.85 37.64
CA ALA A 136 -38.78 26.57 38.22
C ALA A 136 -39.68 25.73 37.34
N GLY A 137 -39.37 24.43 37.22
CA GLY A 137 -40.25 23.44 36.60
C GLY A 137 -39.71 22.01 36.80
N ALA A 138 -40.41 21.26 37.63
CA ALA A 138 -40.05 19.91 38.04
C ALA A 138 -40.32 18.86 36.93
N GLY A 139 -39.27 18.20 36.49
CA GLY A 139 -39.33 17.00 35.66
C GLY A 139 -38.09 16.14 35.89
N ALA A 140 -38.28 14.85 36.11
CA ALA A 140 -37.22 13.90 36.47
C ALA A 140 -36.02 13.91 35.49
N PRO A 141 -34.79 13.90 36.00
CA PRO A 141 -33.60 13.98 35.12
C PRO A 141 -33.31 12.65 34.44
N ARG A 142 -33.24 12.68 33.12
CA ARG A 142 -32.62 11.63 32.35
C ARG A 142 -31.08 11.72 32.54
N PRO A 143 -30.37 10.60 32.67
CA PRO A 143 -28.92 10.67 32.86
C PRO A 143 -28.27 11.25 31.59
N ARG A 144 -27.73 12.45 31.71
CA ARG A 144 -26.88 13.07 30.70
C ARG A 144 -25.53 12.32 30.72
N ARG A 145 -25.22 11.59 29.66
CA ARG A 145 -23.86 11.11 29.45
C ARG A 145 -22.95 12.34 29.42
N ARG A 146 -22.06 12.42 30.41
CA ARG A 146 -21.03 13.47 30.43
C ARG A 146 -20.21 13.37 29.11
N ARG A 147 -20.31 14.41 28.30
CA ARG A 147 -19.34 14.63 27.22
C ARG A 147 -17.97 14.72 27.87
N ARG A 148 -17.06 13.84 27.54
CA ARG A 148 -15.64 14.10 27.77
C ARG A 148 -15.30 15.29 26.88
N ALA A 149 -14.96 16.41 27.51
CA ALA A 149 -14.41 17.55 26.78
C ALA A 149 -13.06 17.12 26.22
N GLY A 150 -13.02 16.78 24.94
CA GLY A 150 -11.79 16.58 24.21
C GLY A 150 -10.98 17.87 24.25
N SER A 151 -9.66 17.77 24.04
CA SER A 151 -8.84 18.97 23.85
C SER A 151 -9.42 19.77 22.68
N GLY A 152 -9.23 21.07 22.67
CA GLY A 152 -9.69 21.93 21.57
C GLY A 152 -9.18 21.41 20.21
N ALA A 153 -7.95 20.89 20.17
CA ALA A 153 -7.34 20.32 18.98
C ALA A 153 -8.04 19.04 18.51
N GLU A 154 -8.43 18.17 19.45
CA GLU A 154 -9.14 16.92 19.12
C GLU A 154 -10.53 17.22 18.53
N ALA A 155 -11.25 18.16 19.12
CA ALA A 155 -12.56 18.61 18.62
C ALA A 155 -12.43 19.21 17.22
N GLU A 156 -11.36 19.98 16.97
CA GLU A 156 -11.05 20.57 15.66
C GLU A 156 -10.78 19.48 14.63
N LEU A 157 -9.99 18.46 14.98
CA LEU A 157 -9.73 17.31 14.12
C LEU A 157 -11.03 16.57 13.76
N GLU A 158 -11.86 16.31 14.75
CA GLU A 158 -13.14 15.60 14.56
C GLU A 158 -14.08 16.38 13.65
N LEU A 159 -14.10 17.72 13.78
CA LEU A 159 -14.96 18.58 12.98
C LEU A 159 -14.52 18.62 11.50
N TYR A 160 -13.25 18.87 11.24
CA TYR A 160 -12.74 19.08 9.88
C TYR A 160 -12.41 17.78 9.16
N PHE A 161 -11.85 16.79 9.86
CA PHE A 161 -11.42 15.54 9.20
C PHE A 161 -12.52 14.49 9.14
N SER A 162 -13.70 14.76 9.67
CA SER A 162 -14.92 14.02 9.36
C SER A 162 -15.63 14.55 8.12
N GLY A 163 -15.29 15.77 7.69
CA GLY A 163 -15.99 16.48 6.63
C GLY A 163 -17.21 17.26 7.13
N ASN A 164 -17.40 17.37 8.46
CA ASN A 164 -18.54 18.09 9.03
C ASN A 164 -18.41 19.60 8.87
N ALA A 165 -17.18 20.10 8.67
CA ALA A 165 -16.93 21.49 8.31
C ALA A 165 -15.79 21.52 7.27
N LEU A 166 -15.75 22.59 6.48
CA LEU A 166 -14.74 22.76 5.45
C LEU A 166 -13.59 23.62 5.99
N LEU A 167 -12.36 23.12 5.79
CA LEU A 167 -11.16 23.88 6.10
C LEU A 167 -11.11 25.14 5.23
N PRO A 168 -10.77 26.31 5.81
CA PRO A 168 -10.62 27.54 5.01
C PRO A 168 -9.61 27.36 3.88
N GLY A 169 -10.01 27.70 2.67
CA GLY A 169 -9.20 27.57 1.47
C GLY A 169 -9.38 26.24 0.74
N SER A 170 -10.04 25.25 1.35
CA SER A 170 -10.34 23.98 0.66
C SER A 170 -11.43 24.17 -0.39
N GLU A 171 -11.38 23.36 -1.43
CA GLU A 171 -12.34 23.38 -2.53
C GLU A 171 -12.72 21.94 -2.88
N PRO A 172 -13.68 21.36 -2.15
CA PRO A 172 -13.99 19.93 -2.34
C PRO A 172 -14.41 19.57 -3.74
N ALA A 173 -13.80 18.52 -4.28
CA ALA A 173 -14.08 18.00 -5.61
C ALA A 173 -13.86 16.49 -5.63
N ALA A 174 -14.56 15.79 -6.54
CA ALA A 174 -14.34 14.37 -6.77
C ALA A 174 -13.59 14.18 -8.08
N HIS A 175 -12.56 13.35 -8.08
CA HIS A 175 -11.70 13.11 -9.24
C HIS A 175 -12.39 12.12 -10.18
N CYS A 176 -12.42 12.46 -11.48
CA CYS A 176 -12.94 11.60 -12.55
C CYS A 176 -11.80 10.75 -13.12
N TYR A 177 -11.97 9.45 -13.12
CA TYR A 177 -11.06 8.53 -13.80
C TYR A 177 -11.84 7.33 -14.31
N CYS A 178 -11.20 6.56 -15.18
CA CYS A 178 -11.72 5.27 -15.65
C CYS A 178 -10.81 4.17 -15.09
N GLY A 179 -11.03 2.96 -15.54
CA GLY A 179 -10.14 1.87 -15.15
C GLY A 179 -10.46 0.56 -15.84
N HIS A 180 -9.41 -0.26 -15.95
CA HIS A 180 -9.53 -1.67 -16.27
C HIS A 180 -9.56 -2.42 -14.95
N GLN A 181 -10.66 -3.10 -14.66
CA GLN A 181 -10.87 -3.86 -13.44
C GLN A 181 -10.99 -5.33 -13.77
N PHE A 182 -10.16 -6.16 -13.12
CA PHE A 182 -10.07 -7.60 -13.42
C PHE A 182 -9.87 -7.89 -14.92
N GLY A 183 -9.09 -7.04 -15.58
CA GLY A 183 -8.73 -7.19 -16.98
C GLY A 183 -9.72 -6.61 -17.97
N SER A 184 -10.86 -6.06 -17.54
CA SER A 184 -11.90 -5.52 -18.40
C SER A 184 -12.10 -4.02 -18.17
N PHE A 185 -12.27 -3.27 -19.27
CA PHE A 185 -12.50 -1.82 -19.15
C PHE A 185 -13.87 -1.56 -18.54
N ALA A 186 -13.89 -0.86 -17.40
CA ALA A 186 -15.11 -0.60 -16.63
C ALA A 186 -15.81 0.69 -17.04
N GLY A 187 -15.17 1.55 -17.86
CA GLY A 187 -15.70 2.87 -18.19
C GLY A 187 -15.46 3.85 -17.06
N GLN A 188 -16.34 4.84 -16.92
CA GLN A 188 -16.22 5.85 -15.88
C GLN A 188 -16.33 5.24 -14.49
N LEU A 189 -15.33 5.51 -13.68
CA LEU A 189 -15.26 5.21 -12.25
C LEU A 189 -15.18 6.56 -11.51
N GLY A 190 -14.07 6.81 -10.83
CA GLY A 190 -13.85 8.07 -10.14
C GLY A 190 -13.95 7.93 -8.63
N ASP A 191 -13.79 9.03 -7.93
CA ASP A 191 -13.84 9.08 -6.47
C ASP A 191 -15.28 8.92 -5.97
N GLY A 192 -15.74 7.68 -5.85
CA GLY A 192 -17.10 7.35 -5.43
C GLY A 192 -17.35 7.47 -3.94
N ALA A 193 -16.29 7.51 -3.15
CA ALA A 193 -16.38 7.66 -1.68
C ALA A 193 -15.34 8.62 -1.13
N ALA A 194 -14.48 9.18 -1.98
CA ALA A 194 -13.43 10.11 -1.56
C ALA A 194 -13.72 11.51 -2.11
N MET A 195 -13.33 12.51 -1.34
CA MET A 195 -13.46 13.91 -1.74
C MET A 195 -12.11 14.61 -1.61
N TYR A 196 -11.59 15.09 -2.73
CA TYR A 196 -10.40 15.91 -2.82
C TYR A 196 -10.69 17.27 -2.18
N LEU A 197 -9.83 17.75 -1.29
CA LEU A 197 -10.03 19.03 -0.60
C LEU A 197 -9.22 20.17 -1.23
N GLY A 198 -8.13 19.84 -1.91
CA GLY A 198 -7.19 20.80 -2.44
C GLY A 198 -5.76 20.41 -2.12
N GLU A 199 -4.86 21.36 -2.30
CA GLU A 199 -3.42 21.18 -2.14
C GLU A 199 -2.90 22.12 -1.06
N VAL A 200 -2.22 21.57 -0.05
CA VAL A 200 -1.62 22.33 1.05
C VAL A 200 -0.11 22.49 0.78
N VAL A 201 0.40 23.68 1.00
CA VAL A 201 1.84 23.96 0.94
C VAL A 201 2.41 23.90 2.35
N GLY A 202 3.30 22.96 2.59
CA GLY A 202 3.95 22.79 3.89
C GLY A 202 4.96 23.89 4.20
N LEU A 203 5.50 23.88 5.41
CA LEU A 203 6.46 24.90 5.86
C LEU A 203 7.76 24.86 5.04
N ASP A 204 8.11 23.71 4.52
CA ASP A 204 9.31 23.50 3.67
C ASP A 204 9.04 23.80 2.19
N GLY A 205 7.83 24.27 1.84
CA GLY A 205 7.43 24.56 0.48
C GLY A 205 6.95 23.36 -0.33
N GLN A 206 7.01 22.14 0.23
CA GLN A 206 6.47 20.96 -0.45
C GLN A 206 4.95 20.98 -0.46
N ARG A 207 4.38 20.39 -1.50
CA ARG A 207 2.95 20.47 -1.78
C ARG A 207 2.30 19.10 -1.60
N TRP A 208 1.13 19.10 -0.96
CA TRP A 208 0.43 17.85 -0.59
C TRP A 208 -1.04 17.98 -0.89
N GLU A 209 -1.56 17.06 -1.70
CA GLU A 209 -3.00 16.93 -1.95
C GLU A 209 -3.67 16.21 -0.78
N LEU A 210 -4.86 16.68 -0.41
CA LEU A 210 -5.66 16.10 0.68
C LEU A 210 -6.93 15.48 0.11
N GLN A 211 -7.31 14.33 0.62
CA GLN A 211 -8.61 13.68 0.36
C GLN A 211 -9.23 13.22 1.68
N LEU A 212 -10.56 13.31 1.75
CA LEU A 212 -11.36 12.64 2.79
C LEU A 212 -12.03 11.42 2.16
N LYS A 213 -11.60 10.22 2.56
CA LYS A 213 -12.19 8.97 2.08
C LYS A 213 -13.28 8.51 3.05
N GLY A 214 -14.54 8.46 2.55
CA GLY A 214 -15.72 8.15 3.33
C GLY A 214 -16.65 9.32 3.55
N ALA A 215 -16.45 10.43 2.82
CA ALA A 215 -17.08 11.72 3.10
C ALA A 215 -18.49 11.90 2.52
N GLY A 216 -19.00 10.93 1.75
CA GLY A 216 -20.35 10.98 1.23
C GLY A 216 -20.45 10.81 -0.27
N LEU A 217 -21.65 10.99 -0.80
CA LEU A 217 -21.97 10.77 -2.22
C LEU A 217 -21.29 11.77 -3.13
N THR A 218 -20.82 11.25 -4.27
CA THR A 218 -20.27 12.02 -5.39
C THR A 218 -20.93 11.56 -6.70
N PRO A 219 -20.73 12.27 -7.82
CA PRO A 219 -21.22 11.77 -9.11
C PRO A 219 -20.67 10.41 -9.51
N PHE A 220 -19.63 9.94 -8.85
CA PHE A 220 -18.92 8.70 -9.16
C PHE A 220 -19.25 7.55 -8.18
N SER A 221 -20.21 7.74 -7.29
CA SER A 221 -20.55 6.72 -6.27
C SER A 221 -21.24 5.48 -6.86
N ARG A 222 -21.73 5.57 -8.10
CA ARG A 222 -22.47 4.49 -8.76
C ARG A 222 -23.66 4.08 -7.91
N GLN A 223 -23.80 2.81 -7.53
CA GLN A 223 -24.89 2.34 -6.67
C GLN A 223 -24.52 2.31 -5.18
N ALA A 224 -23.34 2.82 -4.81
CA ALA A 224 -22.86 2.86 -3.43
C ALA A 224 -23.34 4.12 -2.70
N ASP A 225 -23.16 4.15 -1.40
CA ASP A 225 -23.62 5.24 -0.53
C ASP A 225 -22.59 6.34 -0.30
N GLY A 226 -21.39 6.20 -0.84
CA GLY A 226 -20.32 7.18 -0.68
C GLY A 226 -19.64 7.15 0.68
N ARG A 227 -19.93 6.14 1.51
CA ARG A 227 -19.37 6.01 2.84
C ARG A 227 -18.33 4.89 2.92
N LYS A 228 -17.45 5.01 3.90
CA LYS A 228 -16.54 3.95 4.32
C LYS A 228 -16.82 3.61 5.77
N VAL A 229 -16.43 2.41 6.19
CA VAL A 229 -16.72 1.91 7.54
C VAL A 229 -15.44 1.84 8.36
N LEU A 230 -15.61 1.75 9.69
CA LEU A 230 -14.50 1.75 10.65
C LEU A 230 -13.49 0.62 10.35
N ARG A 231 -13.99 -0.57 10.08
CA ARG A 231 -13.18 -1.77 9.82
C ARG A 231 -12.18 -1.52 8.68
N SER A 232 -12.66 -1.11 7.51
CA SER A 232 -11.81 -0.88 6.33
C SER A 232 -10.95 0.36 6.49
N SER A 233 -11.43 1.38 7.20
CA SER A 233 -10.69 2.64 7.42
C SER A 233 -9.49 2.43 8.32
N ILE A 234 -9.61 1.60 9.37
CA ILE A 234 -8.48 1.23 10.23
C ILE A 234 -7.40 0.52 9.40
N ARG A 235 -7.81 -0.42 8.54
CA ARG A 235 -6.87 -1.14 7.68
C ARG A 235 -6.10 -0.18 6.77
N GLU A 236 -6.80 0.73 6.10
CA GLU A 236 -6.15 1.71 5.21
C GLU A 236 -5.25 2.66 5.99
N PHE A 237 -5.73 3.19 7.11
CA PHE A 237 -4.97 4.13 7.94
C PHE A 237 -3.64 3.51 8.40
N LEU A 238 -3.71 2.31 8.98
CA LEU A 238 -2.52 1.62 9.49
C LEU A 238 -1.57 1.22 8.38
N CYS A 239 -2.09 0.72 7.25
CA CYS A 239 -1.24 0.24 6.16
C CYS A 239 -0.53 1.38 5.43
N SER A 240 -1.21 2.52 5.25
CA SER A 240 -0.59 3.71 4.63
C SER A 240 0.69 4.09 5.38
N GLU A 241 0.59 4.14 6.71
CA GLU A 241 1.72 4.52 7.56
C GLU A 241 2.74 3.39 7.70
N ALA A 242 2.29 2.13 7.78
CA ALA A 242 3.18 0.97 7.80
C ALA A 242 4.08 0.95 6.57
N MET A 243 3.51 1.13 5.39
CA MET A 243 4.27 1.12 4.12
C MET A 243 5.28 2.26 4.09
N PHE A 244 4.90 3.45 4.54
CA PHE A 244 5.82 4.59 4.60
C PHE A 244 7.05 4.26 5.47
N HIS A 245 6.83 3.73 6.66
CA HIS A 245 7.91 3.46 7.61
C HIS A 245 8.75 2.23 7.20
N LEU A 246 8.21 1.37 6.33
CA LEU A 246 8.99 0.32 5.67
C LEU A 246 9.89 0.87 4.55
N GLY A 247 9.72 2.13 4.18
CA GLY A 247 10.47 2.77 3.10
C GLY A 247 9.90 2.55 1.72
N ILE A 248 8.63 2.15 1.62
CA ILE A 248 7.95 1.88 0.35
C ILE A 248 7.11 3.10 -0.04
N PRO A 249 7.25 3.63 -1.27
CA PRO A 249 6.46 4.79 -1.70
C PRO A 249 4.96 4.53 -1.57
N THR A 250 4.24 5.45 -0.93
CA THR A 250 2.84 5.25 -0.57
C THR A 250 2.14 6.59 -0.34
N THR A 251 0.83 6.60 -0.54
CA THR A 251 -0.02 7.66 0.01
C THR A 251 0.01 7.56 1.53
N ARG A 252 -0.14 8.70 2.21
CA ARG A 252 -0.11 8.80 3.67
C ARG A 252 -1.54 8.90 4.20
N ALA A 253 -1.71 8.61 5.46
CA ALA A 253 -2.97 8.79 6.18
C ALA A 253 -2.71 9.63 7.44
N GLY A 254 -3.33 10.80 7.51
CA GLY A 254 -3.14 11.73 8.63
C GLY A 254 -4.02 11.42 9.81
N SER A 255 -5.24 10.93 9.57
CA SER A 255 -6.20 10.65 10.64
C SER A 255 -7.22 9.59 10.22
N CYS A 256 -7.80 8.96 11.21
CA CYS A 256 -8.99 8.12 11.09
C CYS A 256 -10.01 8.62 12.10
N VAL A 257 -11.21 9.00 11.61
CA VAL A 257 -12.31 9.51 12.44
C VAL A 257 -13.50 8.58 12.20
N THR A 258 -14.09 8.07 13.28
CA THR A 258 -15.32 7.27 13.21
C THR A 258 -16.53 8.11 13.63
N SER A 259 -17.73 7.52 13.63
CA SER A 259 -18.99 8.23 13.82
C SER A 259 -20.04 7.27 14.37
N GLU A 260 -21.11 7.81 14.94
CA GLU A 260 -22.31 7.04 15.31
C GLU A 260 -23.22 6.80 14.10
N SER A 261 -22.98 7.48 12.97
CA SER A 261 -23.66 7.17 11.72
C SER A 261 -23.30 5.76 11.28
N LYS A 262 -24.28 5.02 10.75
CA LYS A 262 -24.09 3.62 10.35
C LYS A 262 -24.57 3.39 8.93
N VAL A 263 -23.93 2.47 8.24
CA VAL A 263 -24.34 1.99 6.93
C VAL A 263 -24.39 0.47 6.95
N ILE A 264 -25.09 -0.10 5.98
CA ILE A 264 -25.25 -1.56 5.85
C ILE A 264 -24.15 -2.11 4.94
N ARG A 265 -23.49 -3.19 5.39
CA ARG A 265 -22.48 -3.89 4.59
C ARG A 265 -22.65 -5.39 4.72
N ASP A 266 -22.66 -6.07 3.57
CA ASP A 266 -22.55 -7.52 3.50
C ASP A 266 -21.05 -7.84 3.36
N ILE A 267 -20.38 -8.07 4.48
CA ILE A 267 -18.92 -8.13 4.56
C ILE A 267 -18.37 -9.25 3.67
N TYR A 268 -19.04 -10.40 3.66
CA TYR A 268 -18.56 -11.60 2.97
C TYR A 268 -19.35 -11.92 1.70
N TYR A 269 -20.30 -11.06 1.32
CA TYR A 269 -21.18 -11.27 0.18
C TYR A 269 -21.97 -12.59 0.30
N ASP A 270 -22.37 -12.92 1.54
CA ASP A 270 -23.04 -14.18 1.88
C ASP A 270 -24.52 -13.99 2.23
N GLY A 271 -25.07 -12.80 2.05
CA GLY A 271 -26.46 -12.48 2.33
C GLY A 271 -26.74 -12.14 3.79
N ASN A 272 -25.70 -11.87 4.59
CA ASN A 272 -25.84 -11.53 6.02
C ASN A 272 -25.36 -10.11 6.29
N PRO A 273 -26.09 -9.07 5.81
CA PRO A 273 -25.66 -7.69 5.99
C PRO A 273 -25.67 -7.26 7.45
N LYS A 274 -24.75 -6.41 7.81
CA LYS A 274 -24.60 -5.84 9.16
C LYS A 274 -24.55 -4.31 9.10
N TYR A 275 -24.98 -3.67 10.19
CA TYR A 275 -24.79 -2.24 10.37
C TYR A 275 -23.39 -1.99 10.89
N GLU A 276 -22.62 -1.17 10.18
CA GLU A 276 -21.25 -0.82 10.56
C GLU A 276 -21.14 0.71 10.71
N ASN A 277 -20.35 1.14 11.68
CA ASN A 277 -20.07 2.57 11.92
C ASN A 277 -19.30 3.16 10.74
N CYS A 278 -19.73 4.34 10.31
CA CYS A 278 -19.02 5.11 9.28
C CYS A 278 -17.69 5.62 9.81
N ALA A 279 -16.75 5.81 8.92
CA ALA A 279 -15.44 6.39 9.25
C ALA A 279 -14.89 7.14 8.04
N VAL A 280 -14.00 8.10 8.31
CA VAL A 280 -13.32 8.90 7.29
C VAL A 280 -11.82 8.87 7.56
N VAL A 281 -11.05 8.59 6.49
CA VAL A 281 -9.58 8.67 6.52
C VAL A 281 -9.16 9.95 5.79
N LEU A 282 -8.31 10.75 6.43
CA LEU A 282 -7.61 11.84 5.75
C LEU A 282 -6.43 11.26 4.99
N ARG A 283 -6.48 11.29 3.67
CA ARG A 283 -5.39 10.85 2.80
C ARG A 283 -4.53 12.04 2.40
N ILE A 284 -3.22 11.82 2.34
CA ILE A 284 -2.22 12.83 1.96
C ILE A 284 -1.28 12.22 0.92
N ALA A 285 -1.06 12.91 -0.18
CA ALA A 285 -0.13 12.47 -1.23
C ALA A 285 0.34 13.67 -2.05
N SER A 286 1.46 13.50 -2.76
CA SER A 286 1.91 14.52 -3.71
C SER A 286 0.86 14.75 -4.80
N THR A 287 0.22 13.64 -5.25
CA THR A 287 -0.96 13.70 -6.14
C THR A 287 -1.72 12.37 -6.05
N PHE A 288 -3.02 12.44 -6.32
CA PHE A 288 -3.89 11.26 -6.43
C PHE A 288 -4.20 10.92 -7.89
N LEU A 289 -3.52 11.56 -8.84
CA LEU A 289 -3.64 11.20 -10.25
C LEU A 289 -3.11 9.78 -10.46
N ARG A 290 -3.81 9.02 -11.28
CA ARG A 290 -3.57 7.59 -11.47
C ARG A 290 -3.55 7.25 -12.97
N PHE A 291 -3.22 6.03 -13.32
CA PHE A 291 -3.26 5.60 -14.72
C PHE A 291 -4.67 5.82 -15.29
N GLY A 292 -5.68 5.45 -14.52
CA GLY A 292 -7.08 5.62 -14.91
C GLY A 292 -7.50 7.06 -15.18
N SER A 293 -6.79 8.04 -14.64
CA SER A 293 -7.04 9.46 -14.92
C SER A 293 -6.90 9.77 -16.42
N PHE A 294 -5.96 9.09 -17.10
CA PHE A 294 -5.72 9.23 -18.53
C PHE A 294 -6.63 8.34 -19.38
N GLU A 295 -7.38 7.44 -18.75
CA GLU A 295 -8.28 6.54 -19.49
C GLU A 295 -9.66 7.14 -19.76
N ILE A 296 -9.93 8.37 -19.29
CA ILE A 296 -11.23 9.04 -19.52
C ILE A 296 -11.45 9.37 -21.00
N PHE A 297 -10.42 9.29 -21.82
CA PHE A 297 -10.48 9.57 -23.26
C PHE A 297 -10.63 8.30 -24.12
N LYS A 298 -10.70 7.12 -23.48
CA LYS A 298 -10.71 5.83 -24.18
C LYS A 298 -11.98 5.71 -25.08
N PRO A 299 -11.80 5.44 -26.38
CA PRO A 299 -12.93 5.16 -27.27
C PRO A 299 -13.61 3.85 -26.89
N PRO A 300 -14.80 3.53 -27.48
CA PRO A 300 -15.49 2.30 -27.12
C PRO A 300 -14.58 1.09 -27.19
N ASP A 301 -14.54 0.34 -26.10
CA ASP A 301 -13.73 -0.86 -25.94
C ASP A 301 -14.31 -2.00 -26.78
N GLU A 302 -13.48 -2.70 -27.51
CA GLU A 302 -13.90 -3.75 -28.46
C GLU A 302 -14.63 -4.91 -27.77
N HIS A 303 -14.30 -5.20 -26.52
CA HIS A 303 -14.87 -6.34 -25.80
C HIS A 303 -16.08 -5.97 -24.95
N THR A 304 -16.04 -4.80 -24.28
CA THR A 304 -17.11 -4.39 -23.37
C THR A 304 -18.07 -3.38 -23.94
N GLY A 305 -17.68 -2.67 -25.02
CA GLY A 305 -18.44 -1.57 -25.59
C GLY A 305 -18.43 -0.31 -24.76
N ARG A 306 -17.82 -0.35 -23.56
CA ARG A 306 -17.76 0.81 -22.66
C ARG A 306 -16.71 1.80 -23.15
N LYS A 307 -16.98 3.10 -22.92
CA LYS A 307 -16.08 4.16 -23.33
C LYS A 307 -15.83 5.13 -22.16
N GLY A 308 -14.80 5.92 -22.29
CA GLY A 308 -14.55 7.00 -21.34
C GLY A 308 -15.56 8.14 -21.52
N PRO A 309 -15.75 8.99 -20.49
CA PRO A 309 -16.69 10.11 -20.58
C PRO A 309 -16.21 11.26 -21.48
N SER A 310 -14.94 11.31 -21.85
CA SER A 310 -14.35 12.44 -22.56
C SER A 310 -13.66 12.02 -23.87
N VAL A 311 -14.24 11.06 -24.58
CA VAL A 311 -13.73 10.59 -25.88
C VAL A 311 -13.55 11.77 -26.83
N GLY A 312 -12.41 11.84 -27.51
CA GLY A 312 -12.11 12.88 -28.49
C GLY A 312 -11.56 14.18 -27.90
N ARG A 313 -11.51 14.30 -26.58
CA ARG A 313 -11.02 15.51 -25.91
C ARG A 313 -9.49 15.45 -25.74
N ASN A 314 -8.80 15.47 -26.89
CA ASN A 314 -7.34 15.47 -26.91
C ASN A 314 -6.75 16.73 -26.24
N ASP A 315 -7.50 17.84 -26.29
CA ASP A 315 -7.14 19.09 -25.61
C ASP A 315 -6.95 18.87 -24.11
N ILE A 316 -7.85 18.11 -23.48
CA ILE A 316 -7.77 17.80 -22.03
C ILE A 316 -6.61 16.86 -21.77
N ARG A 317 -6.37 15.85 -22.62
CA ARG A 317 -5.25 14.93 -22.45
C ARG A 317 -3.92 15.69 -22.48
N ILE A 318 -3.76 16.63 -23.43
CA ILE A 318 -2.56 17.48 -23.54
C ILE A 318 -2.41 18.32 -22.27
N GLN A 319 -3.50 18.93 -21.80
CA GLN A 319 -3.51 19.74 -20.58
C GLN A 319 -3.09 18.92 -19.36
N MET A 320 -3.57 17.66 -19.25
CA MET A 320 -3.20 16.74 -18.16
C MET A 320 -1.72 16.37 -18.22
N LEU A 321 -1.21 16.04 -19.42
CA LEU A 321 0.21 15.73 -19.60
C LEU A 321 1.08 16.94 -19.23
N ASP A 322 0.72 18.12 -19.69
CA ASP A 322 1.45 19.35 -19.35
C ASP A 322 1.46 19.60 -17.84
N TYR A 323 0.31 19.44 -17.18
CA TYR A 323 0.19 19.63 -15.73
C TYR A 323 1.03 18.60 -14.96
N VAL A 324 0.88 17.31 -15.28
CA VAL A 324 1.56 16.23 -14.57
C VAL A 324 3.09 16.36 -14.72
N ILE A 325 3.55 16.58 -15.94
CA ILE A 325 4.99 16.62 -16.20
C ILE A 325 5.62 17.87 -15.57
N SER A 326 5.00 19.04 -15.73
CA SER A 326 5.55 20.27 -15.15
C SER A 326 5.51 20.27 -13.63
N SER A 327 4.49 19.63 -13.02
CA SER A 327 4.30 19.62 -11.56
C SER A 327 5.10 18.54 -10.85
N PHE A 328 5.19 17.34 -11.43
CA PHE A 328 5.73 16.16 -10.74
C PHE A 328 7.01 15.62 -11.38
N TYR A 329 7.36 16.08 -12.58
CA TYR A 329 8.56 15.67 -13.33
C TYR A 329 9.23 16.89 -13.94
N PRO A 330 9.55 17.92 -13.11
CA PRO A 330 10.04 19.20 -13.64
C PRO A 330 11.37 19.09 -14.37
N GLU A 331 12.22 18.15 -14.01
CA GLU A 331 13.48 17.88 -14.71
C GLU A 331 13.25 17.37 -16.13
N ILE A 332 12.20 16.57 -16.34
CA ILE A 332 11.81 16.10 -17.68
C ILE A 332 11.27 17.27 -18.50
N GLN A 333 10.43 18.10 -17.88
CA GLN A 333 9.90 19.31 -18.53
C GLN A 333 11.05 20.24 -18.98
N ALA A 334 12.04 20.44 -18.12
CA ALA A 334 13.19 21.31 -18.42
C ALA A 334 14.06 20.74 -19.55
N THR A 335 14.31 19.42 -19.53
CA THR A 335 15.18 18.75 -20.52
C THR A 335 14.55 18.72 -21.92
N PHE A 336 13.23 18.52 -22.01
CA PHE A 336 12.53 18.30 -23.28
C PHE A 336 11.51 19.40 -23.58
N ALA A 337 11.78 20.64 -23.16
CA ALA A 337 10.86 21.77 -23.30
C ALA A 337 10.45 22.03 -24.76
N GLU A 338 11.36 21.73 -25.71
CA GLU A 338 11.17 22.05 -27.13
C GLU A 338 10.60 20.87 -27.95
N ASN A 339 10.40 19.68 -27.31
CA ASN A 339 9.93 18.48 -28.01
C ASN A 339 8.95 17.70 -27.13
N SER A 340 7.65 17.93 -27.35
CA SER A 340 6.59 17.34 -26.52
C SER A 340 6.54 15.80 -26.64
N VAL A 341 6.81 15.24 -27.80
CA VAL A 341 6.79 13.76 -27.97
C VAL A 341 7.94 13.11 -27.18
N GLN A 342 9.15 13.67 -27.26
CA GLN A 342 10.29 13.16 -26.48
C GLN A 342 10.10 13.39 -24.99
N ARG A 343 9.48 14.52 -24.61
CA ARG A 343 9.09 14.78 -23.21
C ARG A 343 8.12 13.72 -22.70
N ASN A 344 7.08 13.41 -23.48
CA ASN A 344 6.07 12.40 -23.11
C ASN A 344 6.70 10.99 -23.04
N ALA A 345 7.64 10.69 -23.93
CA ALA A 345 8.38 9.41 -23.91
C ALA A 345 9.22 9.30 -22.64
N ALA A 346 9.94 10.36 -22.27
CA ALA A 346 10.74 10.39 -21.04
C ALA A 346 9.85 10.25 -19.79
N PHE A 347 8.69 10.89 -19.79
CA PHE A 347 7.69 10.77 -18.73
C PHE A 347 7.24 9.31 -18.59
N PHE A 348 6.83 8.68 -19.69
CA PHE A 348 6.38 7.27 -19.65
C PHE A 348 7.50 6.35 -19.18
N ARG A 349 8.76 6.60 -19.60
CA ARG A 349 9.92 5.83 -19.13
C ARG A 349 10.08 5.93 -17.61
N GLU A 350 9.97 7.15 -17.05
CA GLU A 350 10.13 7.33 -15.60
C GLU A 350 8.96 6.68 -14.82
N VAL A 351 7.73 6.78 -15.32
CA VAL A 351 6.58 6.09 -14.73
C VAL A 351 6.80 4.58 -14.74
N THR A 352 7.30 4.04 -15.85
CA THR A 352 7.61 2.61 -16.01
C THR A 352 8.66 2.18 -14.98
N ARG A 353 9.74 2.93 -14.85
CA ARG A 353 10.83 2.63 -13.90
C ARG A 353 10.34 2.71 -12.44
N ARG A 354 9.61 3.75 -12.09
CA ARG A 354 9.07 3.90 -10.72
C ARG A 354 8.11 2.78 -10.39
N THR A 355 7.26 2.38 -11.31
CA THR A 355 6.31 1.29 -11.12
C THR A 355 7.06 -0.04 -10.93
N ALA A 356 8.08 -0.32 -11.75
CA ALA A 356 8.90 -1.53 -11.63
C ALA A 356 9.56 -1.63 -10.25
N ARG A 357 10.16 -0.52 -9.77
CA ARG A 357 10.80 -0.47 -8.45
C ARG A 357 9.78 -0.63 -7.32
N LEU A 358 8.62 0.00 -7.45
CA LEU A 358 7.54 -0.09 -6.45
C LEU A 358 7.08 -1.53 -6.27
N VAL A 359 6.83 -2.23 -7.38
CA VAL A 359 6.38 -3.63 -7.33
C VAL A 359 7.48 -4.52 -6.74
N ALA A 360 8.75 -4.26 -7.06
CA ALA A 360 9.88 -4.97 -6.47
C ALA A 360 9.90 -4.78 -4.94
N ASP A 361 9.63 -3.57 -4.46
CA ASP A 361 9.54 -3.30 -3.02
C ASP A 361 8.43 -4.15 -2.37
N TRP A 362 7.25 -4.25 -3.00
CA TRP A 362 6.15 -5.09 -2.50
C TRP A 362 6.59 -6.56 -2.40
N GLN A 363 7.23 -7.07 -3.45
CA GLN A 363 7.67 -8.47 -3.50
C GLN A 363 8.71 -8.76 -2.41
N CYS A 364 9.55 -7.79 -2.06
CA CYS A 364 10.59 -7.95 -1.06
C CYS A 364 10.08 -7.90 0.38
N VAL A 365 8.84 -7.46 0.61
CA VAL A 365 8.27 -7.35 1.96
C VAL A 365 7.06 -8.27 2.17
N GLY A 366 6.66 -9.01 1.14
CA GLY A 366 5.52 -9.92 1.22
C GLY A 366 4.17 -9.22 1.14
N PHE A 367 4.12 -8.02 0.57
CA PHE A 367 2.88 -7.25 0.44
C PHE A 367 2.11 -7.68 -0.80
N CYS A 368 0.83 -7.95 -0.63
CA CYS A 368 -0.11 -8.26 -1.71
C CYS A 368 -1.21 -7.20 -1.72
N HIS A 369 -1.35 -6.48 -2.84
CA HIS A 369 -2.29 -5.36 -2.95
C HIS A 369 -3.74 -5.83 -3.05
N GLY A 370 -3.98 -6.87 -3.82
CA GLY A 370 -5.29 -7.50 -3.95
C GLY A 370 -6.19 -6.94 -5.03
N VAL A 371 -6.00 -5.70 -5.48
CA VAL A 371 -6.84 -5.07 -6.53
C VAL A 371 -5.98 -4.16 -7.41
N LEU A 372 -5.12 -4.76 -8.24
CA LEU A 372 -4.21 -4.00 -9.11
C LEU A 372 -4.87 -3.65 -10.45
N ASN A 373 -5.96 -2.92 -10.35
CA ASN A 373 -6.64 -2.29 -11.48
C ASN A 373 -5.84 -1.07 -11.96
N THR A 374 -6.09 -0.58 -13.18
CA THR A 374 -5.44 0.66 -13.65
C THR A 374 -5.88 1.89 -12.85
N ASP A 375 -7.08 1.85 -12.25
CA ASP A 375 -7.56 2.91 -11.36
C ASP A 375 -6.88 2.88 -9.98
N ASN A 376 -6.06 1.87 -9.70
CA ASN A 376 -5.29 1.76 -8.46
C ASN A 376 -3.77 1.83 -8.70
N MET A 377 -3.36 2.49 -9.79
CA MET A 377 -1.94 2.70 -10.14
C MET A 377 -1.62 4.19 -10.15
N SER A 378 -0.67 4.58 -9.32
CA SER A 378 -0.26 5.99 -9.20
C SER A 378 0.60 6.44 -10.38
N ILE A 379 0.36 7.65 -10.85
CA ILE A 379 1.15 8.26 -11.93
C ILE A 379 2.55 8.70 -11.44
N VAL A 380 2.77 8.74 -10.14
CA VAL A 380 4.07 9.10 -9.54
C VAL A 380 4.72 7.94 -8.77
N GLY A 381 4.19 6.73 -8.93
CA GLY A 381 4.81 5.52 -8.35
C GLY A 381 4.54 5.30 -6.87
N LEU A 382 3.36 5.68 -6.39
CA LEU A 382 2.95 5.43 -5.00
C LEU A 382 2.04 4.20 -4.91
N THR A 383 2.10 3.49 -3.79
CA THR A 383 1.07 2.52 -3.43
C THR A 383 -0.19 3.30 -3.04
N ILE A 384 -1.34 2.99 -3.66
CA ILE A 384 -2.60 3.70 -3.39
C ILE A 384 -3.76 2.71 -3.20
N ASP A 385 -4.81 3.18 -2.53
CA ASP A 385 -6.10 2.49 -2.37
C ASP A 385 -5.96 1.13 -1.65
N TYR A 386 -5.70 1.21 -0.35
CA TYR A 386 -5.61 0.04 0.51
C TYR A 386 -7.00 -0.51 0.83
N GLY A 387 -7.40 -1.54 0.10
CA GLY A 387 -8.66 -2.25 0.28
C GLY A 387 -8.40 -3.66 0.81
N PRO A 388 -8.58 -4.70 -0.02
CA PRO A 388 -8.38 -6.09 0.42
C PRO A 388 -6.92 -6.54 0.37
N PHE A 389 -5.99 -5.68 0.78
CA PHE A 389 -4.56 -5.98 0.83
C PHE A 389 -4.24 -6.97 1.95
N GLY A 390 -3.04 -7.54 1.92
CA GLY A 390 -2.50 -8.29 3.04
C GLY A 390 -0.98 -8.39 2.98
N PHE A 391 -0.36 -8.45 4.14
CA PHE A 391 1.02 -8.92 4.28
C PHE A 391 0.95 -10.42 4.50
N MET A 392 1.64 -11.15 3.65
CA MET A 392 1.63 -12.60 3.65
C MET A 392 2.26 -13.15 4.94
N ASP A 393 1.58 -14.07 5.61
CA ASP A 393 2.14 -14.74 6.78
C ASP A 393 3.09 -15.87 6.32
N ARG A 394 2.55 -17.03 6.03
CA ARG A 394 3.29 -18.15 5.45
C ARG A 394 3.60 -17.86 3.99
N TYR A 395 4.85 -18.06 3.57
CA TYR A 395 5.22 -17.80 2.18
C TYR A 395 4.47 -18.73 1.23
N ASP A 396 3.76 -18.13 0.30
CA ASP A 396 3.03 -18.82 -0.74
C ASP A 396 3.07 -17.93 -1.99
N PRO A 397 3.77 -18.35 -3.06
CA PRO A 397 3.85 -17.51 -4.26
C PRO A 397 2.49 -17.29 -4.92
N ASP A 398 1.54 -18.20 -4.72
CA ASP A 398 0.19 -18.11 -5.30
C ASP A 398 -0.81 -17.46 -4.34
N HIS A 399 -0.33 -16.79 -3.30
CA HIS A 399 -1.16 -16.15 -2.26
C HIS A 399 -2.13 -15.14 -2.88
N ILE A 400 -3.42 -15.31 -2.58
CA ILE A 400 -4.50 -14.40 -2.97
C ILE A 400 -5.01 -13.74 -1.68
N CYS A 401 -4.79 -12.43 -1.53
CA CYS A 401 -5.20 -11.71 -0.32
C CYS A 401 -6.66 -11.24 -0.38
N ASN A 402 -7.23 -11.14 -1.57
CA ASN A 402 -8.60 -10.68 -1.81
C ASN A 402 -9.50 -11.88 -2.13
N SER A 403 -10.39 -12.24 -1.21
CA SER A 403 -11.28 -13.39 -1.40
C SER A 403 -12.25 -13.23 -2.58
N SER A 404 -12.44 -12.00 -3.07
CA SER A 404 -13.27 -11.74 -4.26
C SER A 404 -12.53 -12.01 -5.57
N ASP A 405 -11.22 -12.23 -5.52
CA ASP A 405 -10.37 -12.52 -6.69
C ASP A 405 -10.36 -14.04 -6.96
N ALA A 406 -11.47 -14.54 -7.44
CA ALA A 406 -11.67 -15.98 -7.64
C ALA A 406 -10.67 -16.61 -8.63
N SER A 407 -10.24 -15.84 -9.62
CA SER A 407 -9.30 -16.33 -10.65
C SER A 407 -7.82 -16.20 -10.22
N GLY A 408 -7.56 -15.48 -9.13
CA GLY A 408 -6.19 -15.19 -8.70
C GLY A 408 -5.45 -14.25 -9.63
N ARG A 409 -6.15 -13.37 -10.31
CA ARG A 409 -5.53 -12.39 -11.20
C ARG A 409 -4.49 -11.55 -10.47
N TYR A 410 -4.77 -11.21 -9.21
CA TYR A 410 -3.91 -10.35 -8.39
C TYR A 410 -3.14 -11.13 -7.33
N ALA A 411 -2.87 -12.42 -7.57
CA ALA A 411 -2.04 -13.24 -6.71
C ALA A 411 -0.65 -12.60 -6.55
N TYR A 412 -0.01 -12.84 -5.42
CA TYR A 412 1.28 -12.24 -5.06
C TYR A 412 2.32 -12.37 -6.20
N ASN A 413 2.49 -13.58 -6.74
CA ASN A 413 3.49 -13.82 -7.79
C ASN A 413 3.13 -13.17 -9.13
N LYS A 414 1.89 -12.72 -9.31
CA LYS A 414 1.43 -12.08 -10.55
C LYS A 414 1.53 -10.56 -10.51
N GLN A 415 1.86 -9.99 -9.37
CA GLN A 415 1.91 -8.53 -9.22
C GLN A 415 2.83 -7.85 -10.24
N PRO A 416 4.06 -8.36 -10.49
CA PRO A 416 4.91 -7.74 -11.52
C PRO A 416 4.28 -7.76 -12.92
N GLU A 417 3.73 -8.90 -13.33
CA GLU A 417 3.11 -9.08 -14.64
C GLU A 417 1.89 -8.16 -14.84
N VAL A 418 1.01 -8.12 -13.84
CA VAL A 418 -0.21 -7.31 -13.91
C VAL A 418 0.14 -5.81 -13.96
N CYS A 419 1.13 -5.37 -13.22
CA CYS A 419 1.53 -3.95 -13.23
C CYS A 419 2.18 -3.56 -14.55
N LYS A 420 2.90 -4.47 -15.20
CA LYS A 420 3.40 -4.25 -16.58
C LYS A 420 2.22 -4.12 -17.55
N TRP A 421 1.22 -4.98 -17.43
CA TRP A 421 -0.01 -4.90 -18.23
C TRP A 421 -0.73 -3.56 -18.03
N ASN A 422 -0.79 -3.08 -16.77
CA ASN A 422 -1.38 -1.78 -16.45
C ASN A 422 -0.62 -0.63 -17.12
N LEU A 423 0.72 -0.73 -17.20
CA LEU A 423 1.56 0.24 -17.92
C LEU A 423 1.26 0.24 -19.41
N LEU A 424 0.99 -0.94 -20.01
CA LEU A 424 0.55 -1.01 -21.41
C LEU A 424 -0.76 -0.25 -21.60
N LYS A 425 -1.72 -0.40 -20.67
CA LYS A 425 -2.99 0.34 -20.73
C LYS A 425 -2.76 1.86 -20.60
N LEU A 426 -1.81 2.28 -19.78
CA LEU A 426 -1.41 3.69 -19.72
C LEU A 426 -0.84 4.15 -21.06
N ALA A 427 0.05 3.35 -21.67
CA ALA A 427 0.64 3.67 -22.98
C ALA A 427 -0.47 3.89 -24.04
N GLU A 428 -1.45 2.99 -24.06
CA GLU A 428 -2.61 3.10 -24.97
C GLU A 428 -3.42 4.38 -24.70
N ALA A 429 -3.54 4.79 -23.43
CA ALA A 429 -4.27 6.00 -23.03
C ALA A 429 -3.56 7.30 -23.43
N LEU A 430 -2.25 7.25 -23.66
CA LEU A 430 -1.45 8.43 -24.01
C LEU A 430 -1.40 8.71 -25.53
N VAL A 431 -1.95 7.80 -26.36
CA VAL A 431 -2.05 8.00 -27.81
C VAL A 431 -3.07 9.11 -28.08
N PRO A 432 -2.85 10.02 -29.03
CA PRO A 432 -1.71 10.13 -29.95
C PRO A 432 -0.53 10.98 -29.46
N GLU A 433 -0.61 11.55 -28.26
CA GLU A 433 0.46 12.44 -27.73
C GLU A 433 1.76 11.67 -27.48
N LEU A 434 1.68 10.33 -27.34
CA LEU A 434 2.82 9.44 -27.33
C LEU A 434 2.47 8.20 -28.18
N PRO A 435 2.97 8.11 -29.43
CA PRO A 435 2.69 6.95 -30.28
C PRO A 435 3.20 5.64 -29.67
N LEU A 436 2.44 4.55 -29.87
CA LEU A 436 2.79 3.23 -29.34
C LEU A 436 4.15 2.73 -29.82
N GLU A 437 4.55 3.11 -31.03
CA GLU A 437 5.86 2.76 -31.60
C GLU A 437 7.01 3.26 -30.72
N LEU A 438 6.79 4.33 -29.94
CA LEU A 438 7.76 4.86 -28.99
C LEU A 438 7.59 4.30 -27.59
N SER A 439 6.35 4.08 -27.14
CA SER A 439 6.09 3.61 -25.77
C SER A 439 6.33 2.12 -25.60
N GLU A 440 6.04 1.28 -26.60
CA GLU A 440 6.24 -0.16 -26.48
C GLU A 440 7.69 -0.58 -26.19
N PRO A 441 8.71 -0.04 -26.88
CA PRO A 441 10.10 -0.35 -26.51
C PRO A 441 10.48 0.12 -25.11
N ILE A 442 9.91 1.25 -24.65
CA ILE A 442 10.12 1.77 -23.28
C ILE A 442 9.55 0.79 -22.27
N LEU A 443 8.33 0.29 -22.53
CA LEU A 443 7.69 -0.68 -21.64
C LEU A 443 8.54 -1.93 -21.43
N GLU A 444 9.26 -2.37 -22.44
CA GLU A 444 10.14 -3.55 -22.36
C GLU A 444 11.32 -3.35 -21.39
N GLU A 445 11.63 -2.10 -20.99
CA GLU A 445 12.64 -1.80 -19.97
C GLU A 445 12.16 -2.18 -18.55
N TYR A 446 10.86 -2.42 -18.38
CA TYR A 446 10.24 -2.73 -17.09
C TYR A 446 10.89 -3.96 -16.42
N ASP A 447 11.04 -5.06 -17.16
CA ASP A 447 11.53 -6.33 -16.59
C ASP A 447 12.96 -6.18 -16.05
N ALA A 448 13.83 -5.51 -16.79
CA ALA A 448 15.22 -5.30 -16.37
C ALA A 448 15.28 -4.38 -15.12
N GLU A 449 14.49 -3.32 -15.09
CA GLU A 449 14.44 -2.40 -13.94
C GLU A 449 13.89 -3.09 -12.69
N PHE A 450 12.84 -3.91 -12.86
CA PHE A 450 12.28 -4.71 -11.77
C PHE A 450 13.35 -5.65 -11.21
N GLU A 451 13.98 -6.43 -12.06
CA GLU A 451 14.97 -7.44 -11.65
C GLU A 451 16.17 -6.79 -10.93
N LYS A 452 16.66 -5.68 -11.48
CA LYS A 452 17.78 -4.93 -10.90
C LYS A 452 17.45 -4.47 -9.47
N HIS A 453 16.29 -3.85 -9.28
CA HIS A 453 15.88 -3.33 -7.97
C HIS A 453 15.57 -4.47 -7.00
N TYR A 454 14.89 -5.52 -7.48
CA TYR A 454 14.53 -6.71 -6.70
C TYR A 454 15.77 -7.41 -6.16
N LEU A 455 16.77 -7.68 -7.03
CA LEU A 455 18.01 -8.33 -6.59
C LEU A 455 18.81 -7.45 -5.65
N HIS A 456 18.86 -6.14 -5.90
CA HIS A 456 19.54 -5.21 -4.99
C HIS A 456 18.93 -5.30 -3.58
N LYS A 457 17.61 -5.25 -3.48
CA LYS A 457 16.88 -5.36 -2.20
C LYS A 457 17.10 -6.73 -1.55
N MET A 458 17.01 -7.81 -2.31
CA MET A 458 17.21 -9.17 -1.79
C MET A 458 18.63 -9.39 -1.31
N ARG A 459 19.64 -8.83 -2.00
CA ARG A 459 21.04 -8.88 -1.53
C ARG A 459 21.17 -8.20 -0.16
N GLN A 460 20.54 -7.04 0.02
CA GLN A 460 20.56 -6.34 1.32
C GLN A 460 19.87 -7.18 2.40
N LYS A 461 18.74 -7.81 2.09
CA LYS A 461 18.00 -8.68 3.01
C LYS A 461 18.82 -9.93 3.40
N LEU A 462 19.70 -10.39 2.52
CA LEU A 462 20.54 -11.56 2.76
C LEU A 462 21.95 -11.20 3.25
N GLY A 463 22.25 -9.92 3.37
CA GLY A 463 23.55 -9.46 3.88
C GLY A 463 24.69 -9.64 2.88
N LEU A 464 24.41 -9.63 1.58
CA LEU A 464 25.43 -9.72 0.52
C LEU A 464 25.87 -8.30 0.19
N ILE A 465 26.84 -7.80 0.94
CA ILE A 465 27.22 -6.39 0.92
C ILE A 465 28.57 -6.11 0.23
N GLY A 466 29.37 -7.13 -0.03
CA GLY A 466 30.72 -6.97 -0.59
C GLY A 466 30.82 -7.24 -2.08
N LEU A 467 29.98 -8.13 -2.62
CA LEU A 467 30.15 -8.65 -3.96
C LEU A 467 28.79 -9.00 -4.58
N GLU A 468 28.56 -8.58 -5.83
CA GLU A 468 27.37 -8.95 -6.60
C GLU A 468 27.73 -10.04 -7.60
N LEU A 469 27.00 -11.15 -7.58
CA LEU A 469 27.22 -12.30 -8.45
C LEU A 469 25.96 -12.67 -9.21
N GLU A 470 26.11 -13.23 -10.40
CA GLU A 470 24.98 -13.72 -11.20
C GLU A 470 24.22 -14.86 -10.50
N ASP A 471 24.93 -15.65 -9.71
CA ASP A 471 24.36 -16.75 -8.92
C ASP A 471 23.41 -16.28 -7.81
N ASP A 472 23.44 -15.00 -7.46
CA ASP A 472 22.57 -14.46 -6.39
C ASP A 472 21.10 -14.64 -6.70
N ARG A 473 20.72 -14.56 -7.99
CA ARG A 473 19.35 -14.82 -8.43
C ARG A 473 18.90 -16.23 -8.06
N GLN A 474 19.79 -17.22 -8.26
CA GLN A 474 19.50 -18.62 -7.93
C GLN A 474 19.43 -18.81 -6.42
N LEU A 475 20.27 -18.12 -5.65
CA LEU A 475 20.23 -18.17 -4.19
C LEU A 475 18.88 -17.68 -3.67
N VAL A 476 18.37 -16.56 -4.20
CA VAL A 476 17.05 -16.00 -3.82
C VAL A 476 15.94 -16.97 -4.22
N SER A 477 15.97 -17.50 -5.44
CA SER A 477 14.96 -18.44 -5.94
C SER A 477 14.88 -19.69 -5.07
N SER A 478 16.04 -20.26 -4.72
CA SER A 478 16.09 -21.47 -3.89
C SER A 478 15.68 -21.20 -2.45
N LEU A 479 15.95 -19.99 -1.92
CA LEU A 479 15.43 -19.58 -0.63
C LEU A 479 13.91 -19.58 -0.62
N LEU A 480 13.31 -18.91 -1.60
CA LEU A 480 11.85 -18.81 -1.70
C LEU A 480 11.21 -20.19 -1.91
N GLU A 481 11.86 -21.05 -2.70
CA GLU A 481 11.40 -22.44 -2.88
C GLU A 481 11.43 -23.20 -1.54
N THR A 482 12.51 -23.08 -0.77
CA THR A 482 12.63 -23.70 0.55
C THR A 482 11.56 -23.17 1.51
N MET A 483 11.31 -21.86 1.49
CA MET A 483 10.26 -21.23 2.30
C MET A 483 8.89 -21.78 1.91
N HIS A 484 8.61 -21.92 0.63
CA HIS A 484 7.33 -22.47 0.14
C HIS A 484 7.14 -23.92 0.55
N LEU A 485 8.16 -24.76 0.34
CA LEU A 485 8.10 -26.19 0.65
C LEU A 485 7.94 -26.46 2.15
N THR A 486 8.44 -25.56 3.01
CA THR A 486 8.38 -25.72 4.47
C THR A 486 7.28 -24.87 5.11
N GLY A 487 6.55 -24.08 4.33
CA GLY A 487 5.53 -23.17 4.87
C GLY A 487 6.09 -22.13 5.82
N ALA A 488 7.28 -21.62 5.55
CA ALA A 488 7.97 -20.69 6.44
C ALA A 488 7.26 -19.33 6.48
N ASP A 489 7.23 -18.72 7.67
CA ASP A 489 6.76 -17.35 7.85
C ASP A 489 7.67 -16.42 7.07
N PHE A 490 7.11 -15.59 6.19
CA PHE A 490 7.90 -14.74 5.28
C PHE A 490 8.74 -13.73 6.07
N THR A 491 8.08 -12.92 6.88
CA THR A 491 8.73 -11.83 7.62
C THR A 491 9.75 -12.37 8.63
N ASN A 492 9.34 -13.35 9.42
CA ASN A 492 10.18 -13.87 10.50
C ASN A 492 11.41 -14.62 9.98
N THR A 493 11.28 -15.33 8.85
CA THR A 493 12.41 -16.03 8.23
C THR A 493 13.51 -15.05 7.83
N PHE A 494 13.14 -13.99 7.10
CA PHE A 494 14.12 -12.97 6.70
C PHE A 494 14.73 -12.27 7.91
N TYR A 495 13.92 -11.93 8.90
CA TYR A 495 14.43 -11.29 10.13
C TYR A 495 15.45 -12.20 10.84
N LEU A 496 15.12 -13.48 10.97
CA LEU A 496 15.96 -14.48 11.66
C LEU A 496 17.32 -14.67 10.96
N LEU A 497 17.35 -14.56 9.62
CA LEU A 497 18.60 -14.72 8.85
C LEU A 497 19.67 -13.69 9.25
N SER A 498 19.29 -12.55 9.82
CA SER A 498 20.26 -11.56 10.32
C SER A 498 21.10 -12.11 11.48
N SER A 499 20.60 -13.12 12.17
CA SER A 499 21.29 -13.79 13.28
C SER A 499 22.02 -15.07 12.83
N PHE A 500 22.08 -15.35 11.53
CA PHE A 500 22.75 -16.57 11.02
C PHE A 500 24.23 -16.55 11.36
N PRO A 501 24.74 -17.60 12.04
CA PRO A 501 26.17 -17.69 12.42
C PRO A 501 26.99 -18.10 11.21
N VAL A 502 27.84 -17.19 10.71
CA VAL A 502 28.63 -17.42 9.48
C VAL A 502 29.70 -18.49 9.71
N ALA A 503 30.32 -18.51 10.89
CA ALA A 503 31.31 -19.51 11.28
C ALA A 503 30.90 -20.11 12.63
N PRO A 504 29.90 -20.99 12.65
CA PRO A 504 29.34 -21.43 13.92
C PRO A 504 30.12 -22.57 14.55
N GLU A 505 30.08 -22.63 15.87
CA GLU A 505 30.28 -23.87 16.57
C GLU A 505 29.10 -24.80 16.32
N PRO A 506 29.26 -26.12 16.39
CA PRO A 506 28.18 -27.05 16.06
C PRO A 506 26.88 -26.81 16.81
N THR A 507 26.95 -26.39 18.08
CA THR A 507 25.77 -26.11 18.91
C THR A 507 25.03 -24.87 18.44
N GLN A 508 25.75 -23.83 17.96
CA GLN A 508 25.15 -22.60 17.44
C GLN A 508 24.39 -22.87 16.13
N GLY A 509 24.98 -23.67 15.24
CA GLY A 509 24.36 -24.04 13.98
C GLY A 509 23.08 -24.84 14.19
N ALA A 510 23.10 -25.81 15.12
CA ALA A 510 21.92 -26.61 15.46
C ALA A 510 20.80 -25.75 16.07
N HIS A 511 21.18 -24.82 16.95
CA HIS A 511 20.23 -23.91 17.60
C HIS A 511 19.55 -23.01 16.57
N PHE A 512 20.32 -22.44 15.64
CA PHE A 512 19.76 -21.61 14.56
C PHE A 512 18.79 -22.41 13.70
N LEU A 513 19.14 -23.65 13.34
CA LEU A 513 18.29 -24.52 12.55
C LEU A 513 16.97 -24.83 13.29
N ASP A 514 17.02 -25.00 14.61
CA ASP A 514 15.83 -25.18 15.45
C ASP A 514 14.92 -23.95 15.41
N GLN A 515 15.51 -22.75 15.52
CA GLN A 515 14.77 -21.50 15.45
C GLN A 515 14.09 -21.34 14.08
N LEU A 516 14.80 -21.69 13.01
CA LEU A 516 14.28 -21.63 11.65
C LEU A 516 13.11 -22.63 11.45
N ALA A 517 13.28 -23.83 11.98
CA ALA A 517 12.24 -24.87 11.92
C ALA A 517 10.95 -24.41 12.64
N GLN A 518 11.07 -23.64 13.72
CA GLN A 518 9.91 -23.09 14.44
C GLN A 518 9.14 -22.07 13.60
N GLN A 519 9.79 -21.42 12.61
CA GLN A 519 9.12 -20.49 11.71
C GLN A 519 8.43 -21.18 10.54
N CYS A 520 8.67 -22.46 10.35
CA CYS A 520 7.97 -23.26 9.35
C CYS A 520 6.55 -23.59 9.82
N ALA A 521 5.68 -23.91 8.87
CA ALA A 521 4.30 -24.28 9.20
C ALA A 521 4.26 -25.58 9.99
N SER A 522 3.53 -25.57 11.10
CA SER A 522 3.26 -26.77 11.89
C SER A 522 2.25 -27.66 11.15
N LEU A 523 2.14 -28.92 11.59
CA LEU A 523 1.16 -29.86 11.02
C LEU A 523 -0.26 -29.32 11.15
N GLU A 524 -0.59 -28.70 12.29
CA GLU A 524 -1.89 -28.08 12.54
C GLU A 524 -2.17 -26.92 11.58
N GLU A 525 -1.16 -26.05 11.38
CA GLU A 525 -1.27 -24.92 10.46
C GLU A 525 -1.51 -25.41 9.02
N LEU A 526 -0.80 -26.45 8.59
CA LEU A 526 -0.96 -27.03 7.25
C LEU A 526 -2.34 -27.67 7.08
N LYS A 527 -2.85 -28.36 8.10
CA LYS A 527 -4.19 -28.98 8.07
C LYS A 527 -5.27 -27.91 7.91
N LEU A 528 -5.12 -26.75 8.56
CA LEU A 528 -6.02 -25.60 8.39
C LEU A 528 -5.90 -24.99 6.99
N ALA A 529 -4.66 -24.80 6.51
CA ALA A 529 -4.40 -24.16 5.22
C ALA A 529 -4.97 -24.97 4.05
N PHE A 530 -4.90 -26.30 4.13
CA PHE A 530 -5.33 -27.19 3.07
C PHE A 530 -6.65 -27.90 3.36
N ARG A 531 -7.43 -27.39 4.32
CA ARG A 531 -8.77 -27.90 4.58
C ARG A 531 -9.66 -27.64 3.35
N PRO A 532 -10.33 -28.70 2.81
CA PRO A 532 -11.25 -28.49 1.68
C PRO A 532 -12.35 -27.49 2.03
N GLN A 533 -12.65 -26.59 1.11
CA GLN A 533 -13.61 -25.50 1.31
C GLN A 533 -14.92 -25.71 0.56
N MET A 534 -14.91 -26.56 -0.47
CA MET A 534 -16.11 -26.85 -1.26
C MET A 534 -16.82 -28.10 -0.74
N ASP A 535 -18.15 -28.05 -0.77
CA ASP A 535 -18.97 -29.24 -0.56
C ASP A 535 -18.62 -30.27 -1.64
N PRO A 536 -18.38 -31.56 -1.31
CA PRO A 536 -18.08 -32.60 -2.31
C PRO A 536 -19.10 -32.70 -3.44
N ARG A 537 -20.39 -32.43 -3.16
CA ARG A 537 -21.46 -32.44 -4.17
C ARG A 537 -21.30 -31.29 -5.16
N GLN A 538 -20.99 -30.09 -4.67
CA GLN A 538 -20.73 -28.92 -5.51
C GLN A 538 -19.50 -29.15 -6.40
N LEU A 539 -18.43 -29.70 -5.82
CA LEU A 539 -17.21 -30.02 -6.56
C LEU A 539 -17.47 -31.04 -7.67
N SER A 540 -18.23 -32.11 -7.37
CA SER A 540 -18.60 -33.14 -8.35
C SER A 540 -19.44 -32.54 -9.50
N MET A 541 -20.40 -31.67 -9.15
CA MET A 541 -21.24 -31.00 -10.14
C MET A 541 -20.40 -30.07 -11.05
N MET A 542 -19.47 -29.33 -10.47
CA MET A 542 -18.58 -28.43 -11.22
C MET A 542 -17.63 -29.22 -12.13
N LEU A 543 -17.16 -30.39 -11.68
CA LEU A 543 -16.31 -31.26 -12.50
C LEU A 543 -17.11 -31.84 -13.68
N MET A 544 -18.36 -32.20 -13.49
CA MET A 544 -19.23 -32.66 -14.55
C MET A 544 -19.51 -31.56 -15.58
N LEU A 545 -19.75 -30.32 -15.11
CA LEU A 545 -19.92 -29.16 -15.97
C LEU A 545 -18.65 -28.85 -16.77
N ALA A 546 -17.48 -29.02 -16.16
CA ALA A 546 -16.18 -28.82 -16.83
C ALA A 546 -16.00 -29.83 -17.98
N GLN A 547 -16.44 -31.08 -17.79
CA GLN A 547 -16.38 -32.11 -18.83
C GLN A 547 -17.36 -31.86 -19.96
N SER A 548 -18.59 -31.39 -19.63
CA SER A 548 -19.66 -31.19 -20.62
C SER A 548 -19.52 -29.88 -21.40
N ASN A 549 -18.94 -28.85 -20.80
CA ASN A 549 -18.78 -27.54 -21.47
C ASN A 549 -17.47 -26.84 -21.05
N PRO A 550 -16.31 -27.30 -21.60
CA PRO A 550 -15.00 -26.76 -21.22
C PRO A 550 -14.83 -25.26 -21.53
N GLN A 551 -15.50 -24.75 -22.57
CA GLN A 551 -15.38 -23.35 -22.99
C GLN A 551 -16.06 -22.39 -22.00
N LEU A 552 -17.26 -22.72 -21.60
CA LEU A 552 -18.01 -21.94 -20.59
C LEU A 552 -17.26 -21.95 -19.26
N PHE A 553 -16.69 -23.07 -18.91
CA PHE A 553 -15.94 -23.29 -17.69
C PHE A 553 -14.68 -22.41 -17.64
N ALA A 554 -13.97 -22.30 -18.78
CA ALA A 554 -12.78 -21.46 -18.88
C ALA A 554 -13.11 -19.97 -18.77
N LEU A 555 -14.28 -19.57 -19.31
CA LEU A 555 -14.75 -18.18 -19.30
C LEU A 555 -15.13 -17.65 -17.91
N ILE A 556 -15.59 -18.51 -17.02
CA ILE A 556 -16.13 -18.11 -15.71
C ILE A 556 -15.03 -18.02 -14.62
N GLY A 557 -13.77 -18.36 -14.97
CA GLY A 557 -12.69 -18.38 -13.97
C GLY A 557 -12.78 -19.50 -12.95
N THR A 558 -13.73 -20.41 -13.11
CA THR A 558 -14.00 -21.53 -12.19
C THR A 558 -12.90 -22.59 -12.22
N LYS A 559 -12.15 -22.66 -13.32
CA LYS A 559 -11.06 -23.65 -13.48
C LYS A 559 -9.99 -23.48 -12.41
N ALA A 560 -9.57 -22.21 -12.14
CA ALA A 560 -8.57 -21.92 -11.11
C ALA A 560 -9.06 -22.32 -9.71
N SER A 561 -10.33 -22.02 -9.40
CA SER A 561 -10.96 -22.37 -8.11
C SER A 561 -11.03 -23.88 -7.89
N ILE A 562 -11.39 -24.63 -8.93
CA ILE A 562 -11.48 -26.09 -8.87
C ILE A 562 -10.08 -26.70 -8.72
N ASN A 563 -9.11 -26.22 -9.49
CA ASN A 563 -7.73 -26.73 -9.38
C ASN A 563 -7.17 -26.50 -7.98
N LYS A 564 -7.46 -25.35 -7.40
CA LYS A 564 -7.03 -25.01 -6.04
C LYS A 564 -7.71 -25.92 -5.02
N GLU A 565 -9.00 -26.22 -5.19
CA GLU A 565 -9.73 -27.13 -4.31
C GLU A 565 -9.20 -28.57 -4.43
N LEU A 566 -8.90 -29.04 -5.65
CA LEU A 566 -8.31 -30.36 -5.87
C LEU A 566 -6.93 -30.44 -5.22
N GLU A 567 -6.14 -29.38 -5.29
CA GLU A 567 -4.85 -29.31 -4.60
C GLU A 567 -5.03 -29.40 -3.09
N ARG A 568 -6.01 -28.69 -2.52
CA ARG A 568 -6.32 -28.77 -1.07
C ARG A 568 -6.64 -30.21 -0.68
N ILE A 569 -7.49 -30.90 -1.45
CA ILE A 569 -7.89 -32.29 -1.17
C ILE A 569 -6.67 -33.20 -1.22
N GLU A 570 -5.81 -33.07 -2.22
CA GLU A 570 -4.59 -33.86 -2.37
C GLU A 570 -3.64 -33.65 -1.19
N GLN A 571 -3.39 -32.39 -0.83
CA GLN A 571 -2.50 -32.06 0.28
C GLN A 571 -3.09 -32.51 1.61
N SER A 572 -4.40 -32.33 1.82
CA SER A 572 -5.09 -32.79 3.03
C SER A 572 -4.96 -34.30 3.20
N SER A 573 -5.08 -35.06 2.12
CA SER A 573 -4.90 -36.51 2.12
C SER A 573 -3.48 -36.90 2.54
N LYS A 574 -2.47 -36.25 1.99
CA LYS A 574 -1.05 -36.47 2.34
C LYS A 574 -0.78 -36.16 3.82
N LEU A 575 -1.38 -35.09 4.35
CA LEU A 575 -1.18 -34.66 5.73
C LEU A 575 -1.77 -35.64 6.75
N GLN A 576 -2.78 -36.41 6.38
CA GLN A 576 -3.37 -37.41 7.28
C GLN A 576 -2.37 -38.53 7.67
N HIS A 577 -1.37 -38.77 6.83
CA HIS A 577 -0.39 -39.85 7.03
C HIS A 577 0.97 -39.30 7.49
N LEU A 578 1.09 -38.02 7.78
CA LEU A 578 2.35 -37.37 8.16
C LEU A 578 2.33 -37.07 9.66
N SER A 579 3.38 -37.48 10.38
CA SER A 579 3.54 -37.14 11.80
C SER A 579 4.25 -35.75 11.91
N ALA A 580 4.03 -35.10 13.06
CA ALA A 580 4.70 -33.81 13.36
C ALA A 580 6.22 -33.98 13.37
N THR A 581 6.73 -35.09 13.88
CA THR A 581 8.17 -35.39 13.95
C THR A 581 8.76 -35.52 12.55
N GLU A 582 8.08 -36.23 11.66
CA GLU A 582 8.50 -36.40 10.26
C GLU A 582 8.53 -35.05 9.52
N LEU A 583 7.52 -34.21 9.75
CA LEU A 583 7.45 -32.89 9.14
C LEU A 583 8.64 -32.01 9.58
N ILE A 584 8.90 -31.97 10.89
CA ILE A 584 10.04 -31.19 11.46
C ILE A 584 11.36 -31.68 10.86
N SER A 585 11.57 -33.00 10.82
CA SER A 585 12.79 -33.61 10.28
C SER A 585 12.99 -33.24 8.81
N ARG A 586 11.92 -33.35 8.00
CA ARG A 586 11.94 -32.99 6.59
C ARG A 586 12.26 -31.51 6.36
N ASN A 587 11.65 -30.64 7.16
CA ASN A 587 11.88 -29.19 7.09
C ASN A 587 13.31 -28.85 7.46
N ARG A 588 13.86 -29.47 8.53
CA ARG A 588 15.26 -29.29 8.95
C ARG A 588 16.21 -29.67 7.82
N ASP A 589 16.00 -30.81 7.17
CA ASP A 589 16.85 -31.27 6.07
C ASP A 589 16.86 -30.26 4.91
N ARG A 590 15.70 -29.73 4.54
CA ARG A 590 15.57 -28.74 3.47
C ARG A 590 16.29 -27.43 3.81
N TRP A 591 16.11 -26.97 5.04
CA TRP A 591 16.75 -25.72 5.48
C TRP A 591 18.27 -25.89 5.63
N GLU A 592 18.73 -27.03 6.12
CA GLU A 592 20.15 -27.32 6.24
C GLU A 592 20.82 -27.29 4.86
N ALA A 593 20.17 -27.88 3.84
CA ALA A 593 20.69 -27.89 2.48
C ALA A 593 20.82 -26.45 1.93
N TRP A 594 19.78 -25.59 2.11
CA TRP A 594 19.86 -24.22 1.66
C TRP A 594 20.91 -23.42 2.44
N LEU A 595 21.00 -23.62 3.75
CA LEU A 595 21.95 -22.89 4.60
C LEU A 595 23.41 -23.20 4.23
N GLN A 596 23.69 -24.39 3.73
CA GLN A 596 25.04 -24.72 3.24
C GLN A 596 25.39 -23.84 2.03
N THR A 597 24.47 -23.67 1.10
CA THR A 597 24.64 -22.81 -0.08
C THR A 597 24.80 -21.34 0.35
N TYR A 598 23.97 -20.89 1.28
CA TYR A 598 24.01 -19.53 1.84
C TYR A 598 25.33 -19.25 2.53
N ARG A 599 25.81 -20.19 3.37
CA ARG A 599 27.10 -20.05 4.06
C ARG A 599 28.25 -19.91 3.05
N ALA A 600 28.29 -20.77 2.03
CA ALA A 600 29.31 -20.69 0.99
C ALA A 600 29.30 -19.34 0.29
N ARG A 601 28.11 -18.80 -0.01
CA ARG A 601 27.98 -17.48 -0.63
C ARG A 601 28.45 -16.37 0.29
N LEU A 602 28.11 -16.43 1.59
CA LEU A 602 28.54 -15.44 2.58
C LEU A 602 30.08 -15.46 2.75
N GLU A 603 30.69 -16.64 2.70
CA GLU A 603 32.15 -16.77 2.79
C GLU A 603 32.82 -16.08 1.58
N ARG A 604 32.27 -16.24 0.37
CA ARG A 604 32.77 -15.52 -0.80
C ARG A 604 32.63 -14.02 -0.66
N ASP A 605 31.51 -13.57 -0.11
CA ASP A 605 31.25 -12.13 0.15
C ASP A 605 32.25 -11.57 1.16
N MET A 606 32.48 -12.30 2.25
CA MET A 606 33.42 -11.93 3.31
C MET A 606 34.88 -11.86 2.77
N GLN A 607 35.26 -12.80 1.91
CA GLN A 607 36.59 -12.84 1.30
C GLN A 607 36.84 -11.70 0.32
N SER A 608 35.80 -11.08 -0.20
CA SER A 608 35.90 -9.97 -1.17
C SER A 608 36.28 -8.64 -0.50
N VAL A 609 36.20 -8.56 0.84
CA VAL A 609 36.46 -7.34 1.60
C VAL A 609 37.77 -7.47 2.37
N SER A 610 38.39 -6.31 2.69
CA SER A 610 39.68 -6.26 3.35
C SER A 610 39.62 -6.50 4.87
N THR A 611 38.45 -6.25 5.49
CA THR A 611 38.31 -6.31 6.96
C THR A 611 37.07 -7.15 7.34
N THR A 612 37.33 -8.37 7.78
CA THR A 612 36.30 -9.37 8.11
C THR A 612 35.42 -8.94 9.28
N ASP A 613 35.98 -8.35 10.33
CA ASP A 613 35.21 -7.95 11.51
C ASP A 613 34.29 -6.78 11.22
N THR A 614 34.71 -5.84 10.39
CA THR A 614 33.87 -4.73 9.92
C THR A 614 32.72 -5.28 9.09
N TRP A 615 33.02 -6.21 8.17
CA TRP A 615 32.02 -6.86 7.32
C TRP A 615 30.93 -7.54 8.17
N LYS A 616 31.31 -8.27 9.23
CA LYS A 616 30.33 -8.95 10.09
C LYS A 616 29.34 -7.98 10.73
N VAL A 617 29.84 -6.85 11.23
CA VAL A 617 29.02 -5.82 11.87
C VAL A 617 28.12 -5.12 10.83
N GLU A 618 28.71 -4.72 9.71
CA GLU A 618 27.97 -4.05 8.63
C GLU A 618 26.88 -4.94 8.05
N ARG A 619 27.18 -6.20 7.83
CA ARG A 619 26.21 -7.18 7.31
C ARG A 619 24.95 -7.23 8.19
N VAL A 620 25.12 -7.40 9.49
CA VAL A 620 24.00 -7.47 10.43
C VAL A 620 23.21 -6.14 10.40
N GLY A 621 23.91 -5.01 10.39
CA GLY A 621 23.29 -3.68 10.31
C GLY A 621 22.45 -3.51 9.06
N VAL A 622 22.96 -3.89 7.89
CA VAL A 622 22.25 -3.82 6.62
C VAL A 622 21.02 -4.75 6.64
N MET A 623 21.20 -5.98 7.10
CA MET A 623 20.09 -6.94 7.17
C MET A 623 18.98 -6.44 8.09
N ARG A 624 19.32 -5.90 9.26
CA ARG A 624 18.33 -5.38 10.21
C ARG A 624 17.62 -4.12 9.72
N SER A 625 18.29 -3.36 8.85
CA SER A 625 17.67 -2.18 8.20
C SER A 625 16.76 -2.54 7.02
N ASN A 626 16.83 -3.79 6.55
CA ASN A 626 16.07 -4.23 5.36
C ASN A 626 15.12 -5.40 5.64
N ASN A 627 15.13 -5.96 6.85
CA ASN A 627 14.23 -7.04 7.25
C ASN A 627 13.41 -6.59 8.44
N PRO A 628 12.15 -6.18 8.23
CA PRO A 628 11.36 -5.67 9.35
C PRO A 628 11.04 -6.79 10.35
N LYS A 629 10.95 -6.41 11.61
CA LYS A 629 10.44 -7.25 12.68
C LYS A 629 8.91 -7.27 12.68
N TYR A 630 8.29 -6.15 12.28
CA TYR A 630 6.84 -5.94 12.33
C TYR A 630 6.31 -5.52 10.97
N VAL A 631 5.28 -6.22 10.51
CA VAL A 631 4.45 -5.81 9.37
C VAL A 631 2.98 -5.87 9.80
N LEU A 632 2.10 -5.20 9.06
CA LEU A 632 0.67 -5.18 9.41
C LEU A 632 0.01 -6.49 8.94
N ARG A 633 0.19 -7.54 9.69
CA ARG A 633 -0.48 -8.83 9.44
C ARG A 633 -1.99 -8.67 9.62
N ASN A 634 -2.78 -9.45 8.91
CA ASN A 634 -4.24 -9.36 8.98
C ASN A 634 -4.76 -9.54 10.41
N TYR A 635 -4.18 -10.48 11.20
CA TYR A 635 -4.68 -10.71 12.56
C TYR A 635 -4.40 -9.51 13.48
N ILE A 636 -3.29 -8.80 13.26
CA ILE A 636 -2.95 -7.59 14.04
C ILE A 636 -3.99 -6.49 13.76
N ALA A 637 -4.31 -6.28 12.48
CA ALA A 637 -5.36 -5.34 12.09
C ALA A 637 -6.71 -5.76 12.68
N GLN A 638 -7.01 -7.06 12.68
CA GLN A 638 -8.27 -7.58 13.20
C GLN A 638 -8.43 -7.31 14.71
N ASN A 639 -7.37 -7.53 15.49
CA ASN A 639 -7.37 -7.20 16.92
C ASN A 639 -7.67 -5.72 17.15
N ALA A 640 -7.04 -4.84 16.38
CA ALA A 640 -7.27 -3.39 16.49
C ALA A 640 -8.71 -3.02 16.10
N ILE A 641 -9.25 -3.65 15.05
CA ILE A 641 -10.60 -3.42 14.57
C ILE A 641 -11.63 -3.84 15.65
N GLU A 642 -11.48 -5.02 16.21
CA GLU A 642 -12.42 -5.55 17.21
C GLU A 642 -12.47 -4.66 18.46
N ALA A 643 -11.33 -4.21 18.94
CA ALA A 643 -11.26 -3.26 20.07
C ALA A 643 -11.94 -1.94 19.70
N ALA A 644 -11.67 -1.40 18.51
CA ALA A 644 -12.24 -0.12 18.07
C ALA A 644 -13.76 -0.18 17.89
N GLU A 645 -14.28 -1.32 17.42
CA GLU A 645 -15.75 -1.53 17.29
C GLU A 645 -16.44 -1.49 18.66
N GLN A 646 -15.72 -1.79 19.74
CA GLN A 646 -16.22 -1.68 21.11
C GLN A 646 -15.96 -0.29 21.71
N GLY A 647 -15.39 0.63 20.95
CA GLY A 647 -15.11 1.99 21.38
C GLY A 647 -13.73 2.19 22.02
N ASP A 648 -12.90 1.16 22.01
CA ASP A 648 -11.54 1.24 22.53
C ASP A 648 -10.55 1.41 21.38
N PHE A 649 -10.01 2.62 21.24
CA PHE A 649 -9.08 2.97 20.17
C PHE A 649 -7.60 2.80 20.56
N SER A 650 -7.35 2.36 21.78
CA SER A 650 -5.98 2.22 22.31
C SER A 650 -5.15 1.23 21.49
N GLU A 651 -5.77 0.13 21.05
CA GLU A 651 -5.06 -0.88 20.25
C GLU A 651 -4.65 -0.37 18.85
N VAL A 652 -5.52 0.41 18.21
CA VAL A 652 -5.17 1.05 16.92
C VAL A 652 -3.94 1.95 17.12
N ARG A 653 -3.93 2.74 18.17
CA ARG A 653 -2.83 3.67 18.48
C ARG A 653 -1.54 2.93 18.81
N ARG A 654 -1.66 1.83 19.58
CA ARG A 654 -0.52 0.97 19.93
C ARG A 654 0.10 0.33 18.68
N VAL A 655 -0.72 -0.23 17.81
CA VAL A 655 -0.27 -0.86 16.56
C VAL A 655 0.40 0.18 15.65
N LEU A 656 -0.17 1.38 15.56
CA LEU A 656 0.44 2.45 14.77
C LEU A 656 1.87 2.75 15.26
N LYS A 657 2.08 2.90 16.56
CA LYS A 657 3.41 3.15 17.13
C LYS A 657 4.39 2.04 16.82
N LEU A 658 3.92 0.79 16.88
CA LEU A 658 4.74 -0.38 16.54
C LEU A 658 5.18 -0.32 15.07
N LEU A 659 4.24 -0.01 14.17
CA LEU A 659 4.49 0.05 12.71
C LEU A 659 5.32 1.27 12.30
N GLU A 660 5.40 2.31 13.13
CA GLU A 660 6.25 3.47 12.87
C GLU A 660 7.75 3.16 12.97
N LYS A 661 8.11 2.04 13.62
CA LYS A 661 9.51 1.64 13.83
C LYS A 661 9.69 0.16 13.52
N PRO A 662 9.44 -0.25 12.27
CA PRO A 662 9.38 -1.69 11.93
C PRO A 662 10.72 -2.42 12.06
N TYR A 663 11.83 -1.69 12.09
CA TYR A 663 13.19 -2.26 12.11
C TYR A 663 13.84 -2.25 13.50
N ARG A 664 13.15 -1.81 14.56
CA ARG A 664 13.71 -1.74 15.91
C ARG A 664 13.46 -3.01 16.70
N GLU A 665 14.48 -3.48 17.40
CA GLU A 665 14.43 -4.69 18.25
C GLU A 665 13.68 -4.49 19.57
N GLU A 666 13.76 -3.30 20.15
CA GLU A 666 13.46 -3.05 21.57
C GLU A 666 12.04 -2.54 21.86
N GLN A 667 11.12 -2.61 20.92
CA GLN A 667 9.81 -1.98 21.10
C GLN A 667 8.84 -2.73 22.03
N GLU A 668 9.07 -4.01 22.29
CA GLU A 668 8.08 -4.82 23.02
C GLU A 668 8.02 -4.51 24.53
N GLU A 669 9.08 -3.95 25.10
CA GLU A 669 9.13 -3.60 26.51
C GLU A 669 8.40 -2.29 26.85
N ASP A 670 8.21 -1.42 25.86
CA ASP A 670 7.54 -0.13 26.06
C ASP A 670 6.02 -0.21 25.94
N VAL A 671 5.46 -1.36 25.65
CA VAL A 671 4.03 -1.50 25.36
C VAL A 671 3.33 -2.17 26.55
N VAL A 672 2.94 -1.32 27.52
CA VAL A 672 2.20 -1.75 28.70
C VAL A 672 0.70 -1.70 28.41
N GLY A 673 0.04 -2.84 28.52
CA GLY A 673 -1.37 -2.92 28.87
C GLY A 673 -2.41 -3.01 27.76
N VAL A 674 -2.71 -4.20 27.28
CA VAL A 674 -4.02 -4.55 26.71
C VAL A 674 -4.57 -5.74 27.53
N PRO A 675 -5.81 -5.69 27.98
CA PRO A 675 -6.39 -6.81 28.73
C PRO A 675 -6.58 -8.03 27.83
N GLU A 676 -6.21 -9.18 28.32
CA GLU A 676 -6.53 -10.46 27.69
C GLU A 676 -8.04 -10.66 27.70
N ALA A 677 -8.70 -10.30 26.62
CA ALA A 677 -10.08 -10.67 26.42
C ALA A 677 -10.14 -11.65 25.25
N MET A 678 -10.58 -12.85 25.56
CA MET A 678 -10.97 -13.91 24.66
C MET A 678 -9.90 -14.93 24.24
N GLU A 679 -9.41 -15.70 25.18
CA GLU A 679 -9.19 -17.12 24.93
C GLU A 679 -10.16 -17.88 25.83
N SER A 680 -11.17 -18.48 25.24
CA SER A 680 -12.16 -19.24 25.96
C SER A 680 -11.55 -20.55 26.51
N GLY A 681 -11.53 -20.65 27.81
CA GLY A 681 -11.47 -21.93 28.51
C GLY A 681 -10.15 -22.41 29.07
N ALA A 682 -9.41 -21.55 29.80
CA ALA A 682 -8.40 -22.06 30.73
C ALA A 682 -8.36 -21.17 31.98
N VAL A 683 -8.51 -21.77 33.11
CA VAL A 683 -8.39 -21.10 34.42
C VAL A 683 -6.93 -20.72 34.62
N ALA A 684 -6.64 -19.43 34.60
CA ALA A 684 -5.31 -18.92 34.85
C ALA A 684 -5.09 -18.72 36.35
N SER A 685 -4.11 -19.35 36.88
CA SER A 685 -3.59 -19.06 38.21
C SER A 685 -2.22 -18.38 38.06
N GLY A 686 -2.13 -17.12 38.46
CA GLY A 686 -0.87 -16.49 38.86
C GLY A 686 -0.15 -15.58 37.88
N SER A 687 -0.26 -14.31 38.17
CA SER A 687 0.71 -13.19 38.01
C SER A 687 1.61 -13.13 36.79
N GLY A 688 1.38 -12.12 35.97
CA GLY A 688 2.29 -11.68 34.91
C GLY A 688 1.57 -11.59 33.57
N SER A 689 0.96 -10.45 33.27
CA SER A 689 0.34 -10.20 31.95
C SER A 689 1.44 -10.07 30.89
N SER A 690 1.80 -11.17 30.26
CA SER A 690 2.63 -11.12 29.04
C SER A 690 1.69 -11.01 27.84
N HIS A 691 1.67 -9.84 27.22
CA HIS A 691 0.94 -9.64 25.97
C HIS A 691 1.56 -10.50 24.86
N PRO A 692 0.73 -11.08 23.97
CA PRO A 692 1.30 -11.80 22.84
C PRO A 692 2.11 -10.85 21.96
N SER A 693 3.34 -11.21 21.70
CA SER A 693 4.25 -10.43 20.88
C SER A 693 3.79 -10.46 19.41
N TYR A 694 3.63 -9.29 18.80
CA TYR A 694 3.29 -9.16 17.38
C TYR A 694 4.46 -9.48 16.43
N SER A 695 5.62 -9.82 16.98
CA SER A 695 6.78 -10.33 16.21
C SER A 695 6.75 -11.85 16.04
N ARG A 696 5.81 -12.56 16.67
CA ARG A 696 5.69 -14.02 16.56
C ARG A 696 4.86 -14.42 15.34
N LYS A 697 4.89 -15.70 15.00
CA LYS A 697 3.97 -16.25 14.01
C LYS A 697 2.53 -15.96 14.44
N PRO A 698 1.60 -15.79 13.47
CA PRO A 698 0.21 -15.52 13.82
C PRO A 698 -0.42 -16.71 14.57
N PRO A 699 -1.44 -16.45 15.41
CA PRO A 699 -2.18 -17.53 16.06
C PRO A 699 -2.96 -18.36 15.04
N LEU A 700 -3.35 -19.58 15.41
CA LEU A 700 -4.06 -20.50 14.51
C LEU A 700 -5.32 -19.90 13.89
N TRP A 701 -6.10 -19.12 14.67
CA TRP A 701 -7.34 -18.50 14.19
C TRP A 701 -7.12 -17.51 13.04
N ALA A 702 -5.90 -16.99 12.92
CA ALA A 702 -5.57 -16.04 11.84
C ALA A 702 -5.71 -16.68 10.45
N ALA A 703 -5.56 -18.00 10.36
CA ALA A 703 -5.72 -18.72 9.09
C ALA A 703 -7.15 -18.67 8.54
N GLU A 704 -8.13 -18.38 9.41
CA GLU A 704 -9.55 -18.31 9.04
C GLU A 704 -10.01 -16.90 8.63
N LEU A 705 -9.13 -15.90 8.75
CA LEU A 705 -9.46 -14.53 8.37
C LEU A 705 -9.67 -14.40 6.87
N CYS A 706 -10.78 -13.74 6.51
CA CYS A 706 -11.18 -13.50 5.13
C CYS A 706 -11.26 -11.99 4.92
N VAL A 707 -10.61 -11.49 3.87
CA VAL A 707 -10.61 -10.07 3.52
C VAL A 707 -11.28 -9.89 2.16
N THR A 708 -12.26 -8.96 2.13
CA THR A 708 -13.05 -8.67 0.94
C THR A 708 -12.99 -7.19 0.56
N UNK A 709 -13.49 -6.89 -0.42
CA UNK A 709 -13.55 -5.67 -0.81
C UNK A 709 -14.54 -4.89 -0.21
N SER A 710 -15.43 -5.51 0.45
CA SER A 710 -16.51 -4.81 1.15
C SER A 710 -15.96 -3.73 2.09
N SER A 711 -16.47 -2.50 1.99
CA SER A 711 -16.00 -1.40 2.85
C SER A 711 -17.05 -0.31 3.06
#